data_87aa0ee7b4d9e212d1ec79c8bea28aeb
#
_entry.id   87aa0ee7b4d9e212d1ec79c8bea28aeb
#
_cell.length_a   1.000
_cell.length_b   1.000
_cell.length_c   1.000
_cell.angle_alpha   90.00
_cell.angle_beta   90.00
_cell.angle_gamma   90.00
#
_symmetry.space_group_name_H-M   'P 1'
#
loop_
_entity.id
_entity.type
_entity.pdbx_description
1 polymer ?
#
loop_
_entity_poly.entity_id
_entity_poly.type
_entity_poly.pdbx_seq_one_letter_code
_entity_poly.pdbx_strand_id
1 'polypeptide(L)'
;MTAASTDLSIMVRRCLLTFKPFRIFVVGIGFFSLCFLMTSLGGQFSAKRPGDSPFTMRAEVLGGQESRGVLRKISDMLEVIMKRMDALSKLGNTTDAHRLDELSSALDRIQPIGLVERIQAIAQNMSDMAVRVEQILQRSMANNRVRDGALGQCEIPKDPRYPDCPSKMDWMRARWTSDPCYAFYGVDGSDCSFLIYLSEVEWFCPPLAWRNQTTTPTLKPPPKRWAVFQSDVGTLLEQVGTGKESLSFMKRRIRRLAAQWASAARRLDDKLRSHWREQKRILVHVGFLTEESGDVFSPKVLKGGPLGEMVQWADILTALHVLGHNLKISVSLKELHGFLGVPPGRGSCPLTGPLPFDLIYTDYHGLQQMKQHMGLSLRKHKCHIRVIDTFGTEPAYNHEEYATLHGYRTNWGYWNLHGQQYMTMFPHTPDNSFMGFVAEELNETERLNIQRNKVNNMAVVYGKEASMWKLQGKEKFLAILHRYMEIHGTVYYETQRPPEVPSFVKNHGLLPQQELQQLLRKAKLFIGFGFPYEGPAPLEAIANGCIFLQPKFNPPHSSLNHEFFRGKPTSRKVSSQHPYAEQYIGRPHVITIDFNNSEEFDAAIREIMRINVEPFLPYEYTCEGMLERVHAYIQNQDFCSPEAPFPPVNSSGAWLGSPPSPFMLLPNSSILTWAFNASYYTSWPPLSALRLLASLEGQSCVKACQTAGLICEPALYRFINIKEAFSALDFQCEGLESEMNHLFPAFSAEHAECGLQQDPLLFSCAGSSAKYQRLCPCRDYRNGQVALCRDCL
;
A
#
# COMPACT_ATOMS: atom_id res chain seq x y z
N MET A 1 14.04 55.66 1.70
CA MET A 1 13.18 54.45 1.77
C MET A 1 11.92 54.58 0.90
N THR A 2 12.00 55.15 -0.31
CA THR A 2 10.83 55.35 -1.19
C THR A 2 11.08 54.99 -2.66
N ALA A 3 12.19 54.31 -2.97
CA ALA A 3 12.49 53.90 -4.34
C ALA A 3 12.35 52.38 -4.62
N ALA A 4 12.14 51.53 -3.61
CA ALA A 4 12.07 50.09 -3.75
C ALA A 4 10.63 49.54 -3.98
N SER A 5 9.60 50.41 -3.83
CA SER A 5 8.19 49.99 -3.92
C SER A 5 7.62 50.09 -5.34
N THR A 6 8.23 50.88 -6.22
CA THR A 6 7.75 51.08 -7.60
C THR A 6 8.24 50.03 -8.57
N ASP A 7 9.40 49.45 -8.36
CA ASP A 7 9.97 48.42 -9.26
C ASP A 7 9.28 47.05 -9.10
N LEU A 8 8.83 46.71 -7.91
CA LEU A 8 8.12 45.44 -7.65
C LEU A 8 6.74 45.42 -8.34
N SER A 9 6.05 46.55 -8.37
CA SER A 9 4.74 46.71 -9.05
C SER A 9 4.83 46.56 -10.58
N ILE A 10 5.91 47.04 -11.16
CA ILE A 10 6.15 46.97 -12.63
C ILE A 10 6.59 45.54 -13.00
N MET A 11 7.37 44.85 -12.16
CA MET A 11 7.79 43.47 -12.37
C MET A 11 6.62 42.50 -12.27
N VAL A 12 5.74 42.67 -11.29
CA VAL A 12 4.53 41.85 -11.11
C VAL A 12 3.54 42.07 -12.23
N ARG A 13 3.38 43.32 -12.76
CA ARG A 13 2.55 43.57 -13.93
C ARG A 13 3.10 42.95 -15.23
N ARG A 14 4.43 42.90 -15.41
CA ARG A 14 5.03 42.26 -16.61
C ARG A 14 4.94 40.74 -16.53
N CYS A 15 5.09 40.12 -15.36
CA CYS A 15 4.88 38.65 -15.17
C CYS A 15 3.43 38.23 -15.43
N LEU A 16 2.44 39.01 -15.01
CA LEU A 16 1.01 38.71 -15.22
C LEU A 16 0.58 38.77 -16.69
N LEU A 17 1.33 39.48 -17.55
CA LEU A 17 0.98 39.67 -18.96
C LEU A 17 1.55 38.59 -19.89
N THR A 18 2.52 37.78 -19.42
CA THR A 18 3.23 36.81 -20.27
C THR A 18 2.79 35.35 -20.05
N PHE A 19 2.03 35.01 -18.98
CA PHE A 19 1.63 33.63 -18.67
C PHE A 19 0.15 33.39 -19.03
N LYS A 20 -0.10 32.75 -20.17
CA LYS A 20 -1.44 32.33 -20.60
C LYS A 20 -2.18 31.42 -19.58
N PRO A 21 -1.55 30.43 -18.90
CA PRO A 21 -2.23 29.60 -17.92
C PRO A 21 -2.67 30.38 -16.67
N PHE A 22 -1.98 31.44 -16.30
CA PHE A 22 -2.33 32.26 -15.13
C PHE A 22 -3.62 33.05 -15.36
N ARG A 23 -3.89 33.50 -16.57
CA ARG A 23 -5.16 34.16 -16.93
C ARG A 23 -6.37 33.23 -16.83
N ILE A 24 -6.21 31.95 -17.23
CA ILE A 24 -7.26 30.95 -17.12
C ILE A 24 -7.52 30.64 -15.64
N PHE A 25 -6.46 30.59 -14.83
CA PHE A 25 -6.56 30.36 -13.39
C PHE A 25 -7.26 31.52 -12.64
N VAL A 26 -6.92 32.76 -12.97
CA VAL A 26 -7.56 33.98 -12.39
C VAL A 26 -9.03 34.07 -12.81
N VAL A 27 -9.36 33.75 -14.07
CA VAL A 27 -10.76 33.71 -14.54
C VAL A 27 -11.52 32.53 -13.87
N GLY A 28 -10.87 31.40 -13.66
CA GLY A 28 -11.43 30.26 -12.95
C GLY A 28 -11.74 30.57 -11.48
N ILE A 29 -10.82 31.25 -10.78
CA ILE A 29 -11.04 31.69 -9.39
C ILE A 29 -12.15 32.76 -9.34
N GLY A 30 -12.19 33.68 -10.27
CA GLY A 30 -13.26 34.68 -10.38
C GLY A 30 -14.62 34.04 -10.58
N PHE A 31 -14.71 33.02 -11.42
CA PHE A 31 -15.95 32.28 -11.68
C PHE A 31 -16.38 31.46 -10.46
N PHE A 32 -15.44 30.80 -9.78
CA PHE A 32 -15.70 30.05 -8.55
C PHE A 32 -16.14 30.96 -7.40
N SER A 33 -15.51 32.14 -7.24
CA SER A 33 -15.90 33.14 -6.25
C SER A 33 -17.29 33.71 -6.54
N LEU A 34 -17.63 33.91 -7.81
CA LEU A 34 -18.97 34.38 -8.22
C LEU A 34 -20.03 33.31 -7.96
N CYS A 35 -19.74 32.03 -8.23
CA CYS A 35 -20.63 30.93 -7.90
C CYS A 35 -20.82 30.77 -6.39
N PHE A 36 -19.76 30.94 -5.59
CA PHE A 36 -19.82 30.92 -4.14
C PHE A 36 -20.64 32.10 -3.57
N LEU A 37 -20.47 33.31 -4.13
CA LEU A 37 -21.25 34.48 -3.75
C LEU A 37 -22.73 34.32 -4.10
N MET A 38 -23.05 33.72 -5.25
CA MET A 38 -24.43 33.44 -5.67
C MET A 38 -25.10 32.38 -4.80
N THR A 39 -24.36 31.34 -4.36
CA THR A 39 -24.87 30.35 -3.40
C THR A 39 -25.02 30.91 -1.98
N SER A 40 -24.11 31.81 -1.56
CA SER A 40 -24.19 32.51 -0.28
C SER A 40 -25.34 33.56 -0.22
N LEU A 41 -25.58 34.30 -1.31
CA LEU A 41 -26.68 35.25 -1.41
C LEU A 41 -28.03 34.55 -1.53
N GLY A 42 -28.09 33.39 -2.20
CA GLY A 42 -29.31 32.57 -2.25
C GLY A 42 -29.76 32.05 -0.89
N GLY A 43 -28.82 31.87 0.04
CA GLY A 43 -29.12 31.48 1.44
C GLY A 43 -29.61 32.61 2.34
N GLN A 44 -29.44 33.90 1.94
CA GLN A 44 -29.82 35.04 2.80
C GLN A 44 -31.23 35.60 2.51
N PHE A 45 -31.87 35.22 1.41
CA PHE A 45 -33.23 35.70 1.08
C PHE A 45 -34.35 34.79 1.60
N SER A 46 -34.09 33.85 2.46
CA SER A 46 -35.11 33.07 3.18
C SER A 46 -35.26 33.64 4.60
N ALA A 47 -35.69 34.91 4.70
CA ALA A 47 -35.93 35.56 5.99
C ALA A 47 -37.34 35.29 6.49
N LYS A 48 -37.45 34.56 7.58
CA LYS A 48 -38.40 34.57 8.69
C LYS A 48 -39.79 35.13 8.46
N ARG A 49 -40.77 34.25 8.62
CA ARG A 49 -42.05 34.56 9.31
C ARG A 49 -42.12 33.69 10.58
N PRO A 50 -42.50 34.24 11.72
CA PRO A 50 -42.63 33.49 12.96
C PRO A 50 -43.99 32.83 13.03
N GLY A 51 -44.02 31.51 13.12
CA GLY A 51 -45.26 30.81 13.47
C GLY A 51 -45.48 29.40 12.92
N ASP A 52 -44.66 28.89 12.02
CA ASP A 52 -44.93 27.59 11.45
C ASP A 52 -43.97 26.50 11.95
N SER A 53 -44.55 25.40 12.36
CA SER A 53 -43.91 24.19 12.84
C SER A 53 -42.98 23.59 11.76
N PRO A 54 -41.85 22.97 12.17
CA PRO A 54 -40.85 22.45 11.21
C PRO A 54 -41.33 21.28 10.33
N PHE A 55 -42.55 20.83 10.51
CA PHE A 55 -43.10 19.66 9.79
C PHE A 55 -43.80 19.94 8.47
N THR A 56 -44.18 21.20 8.18
CA THR A 56 -44.91 21.56 6.95
C THR A 56 -44.03 21.98 5.78
N MET A 57 -42.76 22.24 5.97
CA MET A 57 -41.83 22.62 4.88
C MET A 57 -41.35 21.45 3.99
N ARG A 58 -41.69 20.22 4.32
CA ARG A 58 -41.13 19.05 3.63
C ARG A 58 -41.85 18.61 2.37
N ALA A 59 -43.11 19.07 2.18
CA ALA A 59 -43.91 18.68 1.02
C ALA A 59 -43.80 19.64 -0.18
N GLU A 60 -43.36 20.87 0.02
CA GLU A 60 -43.30 21.89 -1.06
C GLU A 60 -41.99 21.95 -1.83
N VAL A 61 -40.89 21.45 -1.28
CA VAL A 61 -39.55 21.48 -1.93
C VAL A 61 -39.37 20.40 -3.03
N LEU A 62 -40.30 19.45 -3.10
CA LEU A 62 -40.31 18.37 -4.10
C LEU A 62 -41.42 18.52 -5.17
N GLY A 63 -42.12 19.61 -5.22
CA GLY A 63 -43.09 19.91 -6.26
C GLY A 63 -42.40 20.24 -7.58
N GLY A 64 -42.60 19.38 -8.59
CA GLY A 64 -41.97 19.46 -9.91
C GLY A 64 -42.20 20.75 -10.74
N GLN A 65 -42.83 21.78 -10.15
CA GLN A 65 -43.02 23.08 -10.80
C GLN A 65 -41.88 24.06 -10.54
N GLU A 66 -41.25 24.07 -9.38
CA GLU A 66 -40.12 24.97 -9.07
C GLU A 66 -38.85 24.56 -9.78
N SER A 67 -38.60 23.27 -9.92
CA SER A 67 -37.44 22.78 -10.67
C SER A 67 -37.50 23.11 -12.16
N ARG A 68 -38.71 23.11 -12.74
CA ARG A 68 -38.92 23.56 -14.13
C ARG A 68 -38.74 25.05 -14.25
N GLY A 69 -39.13 25.86 -13.25
CA GLY A 69 -38.92 27.31 -13.20
C GLY A 69 -37.42 27.71 -13.14
N VAL A 70 -36.65 26.96 -12.36
CA VAL A 70 -35.18 27.21 -12.27
C VAL A 70 -34.46 26.80 -13.56
N LEU A 71 -34.84 25.65 -14.15
CA LEU A 71 -34.26 25.23 -15.45
C LEU A 71 -34.65 26.18 -16.58
N ARG A 72 -35.86 26.74 -16.57
CA ARG A 72 -36.28 27.76 -17.54
C ARG A 72 -35.45 29.05 -17.37
N LYS A 73 -35.27 29.52 -16.14
CA LYS A 73 -34.42 30.70 -15.86
C LYS A 73 -32.97 30.51 -16.25
N ILE A 74 -32.40 29.29 -16.07
CA ILE A 74 -31.06 28.95 -16.53
C ILE A 74 -30.99 28.92 -18.07
N SER A 75 -31.99 28.38 -18.74
CA SER A 75 -32.11 28.39 -20.20
C SER A 75 -32.20 29.81 -20.76
N ASP A 76 -33.03 30.66 -20.15
CA ASP A 76 -33.18 32.07 -20.53
C ASP A 76 -31.89 32.87 -20.29
N MET A 77 -31.17 32.59 -19.22
CA MET A 77 -29.84 33.22 -18.96
C MET A 77 -28.78 32.77 -19.97
N LEU A 78 -28.75 31.51 -20.36
CA LEU A 78 -27.85 30.98 -21.35
C LEU A 78 -28.15 31.61 -22.74
N GLU A 79 -29.41 31.79 -23.07
CA GLU A 79 -29.83 32.48 -24.32
C GLU A 79 -29.39 33.96 -24.34
N VAL A 80 -29.48 34.66 -23.20
CA VAL A 80 -29.00 36.05 -23.06
C VAL A 80 -27.47 36.11 -23.14
N ILE A 81 -26.75 35.16 -22.60
CA ILE A 81 -25.28 35.06 -22.73
C ILE A 81 -24.88 34.80 -24.16
N MET A 82 -25.57 33.90 -24.86
CA MET A 82 -25.34 33.61 -26.28
C MET A 82 -25.61 34.84 -27.16
N LYS A 83 -26.72 35.57 -26.94
CA LYS A 83 -27.02 36.81 -27.66
C LYS A 83 -26.00 37.92 -27.39
N ARG A 84 -25.43 38.00 -26.15
CA ARG A 84 -24.35 38.96 -25.85
C ARG A 84 -23.00 38.55 -26.46
N MET A 85 -22.70 37.25 -26.52
CA MET A 85 -21.51 36.77 -27.25
C MET A 85 -21.62 37.04 -28.76
N ASP A 86 -22.77 36.84 -29.35
CA ASP A 86 -23.04 37.18 -30.75
C ASP A 86 -22.94 38.70 -31.04
N ALA A 87 -23.39 39.53 -30.10
CA ALA A 87 -23.25 40.98 -30.18
C ALA A 87 -21.80 41.44 -30.02
N LEU A 88 -21.01 40.79 -29.16
CA LEU A 88 -19.55 41.05 -29.01
C LEU A 88 -18.76 40.55 -30.21
N SER A 89 -19.17 39.49 -30.85
CA SER A 89 -18.61 39.02 -32.13
C SER A 89 -18.86 39.99 -33.29
N LYS A 90 -19.96 40.74 -33.27
CA LYS A 90 -20.29 41.73 -34.28
C LYS A 90 -19.68 43.13 -34.05
N LEU A 91 -19.20 43.44 -32.85
CA LEU A 91 -18.52 44.70 -32.52
C LEU A 91 -17.01 44.72 -32.76
N GLY A 92 -16.42 43.59 -33.19
CA GLY A 92 -14.98 43.40 -33.38
C GLY A 92 -14.43 43.69 -34.78
N ASN A 93 -15.19 44.44 -35.63
CA ASN A 93 -14.78 44.79 -36.99
C ASN A 93 -14.16 46.16 -37.07
N THR A 94 -13.02 46.38 -36.44
CA THR A 94 -12.00 47.34 -36.94
C THR A 94 -10.67 47.07 -36.25
N THR A 95 -9.63 46.81 -37.10
CA THR A 95 -8.19 46.70 -36.79
C THR A 95 -7.70 45.45 -36.07
N ASP A 96 -7.12 44.56 -36.83
CA ASP A 96 -6.09 43.52 -36.66
C ASP A 96 -6.51 42.16 -37.20
N ALA A 97 -6.48 42.00 -38.51
CA ALA A 97 -6.88 40.80 -39.24
C ALA A 97 -6.03 39.56 -38.91
N HIS A 98 -4.78 39.73 -38.50
CA HIS A 98 -3.89 38.59 -38.21
C HIS A 98 -4.08 37.92 -36.81
N ARG A 99 -4.73 38.59 -35.87
CA ARG A 99 -5.03 38.02 -34.53
C ARG A 99 -6.41 37.35 -34.45
N LEU A 100 -7.28 37.67 -35.40
CA LEU A 100 -8.63 37.11 -35.52
C LEU A 100 -8.60 35.71 -36.14
N ASP A 101 -7.65 35.41 -37.05
CA ASP A 101 -7.52 34.08 -37.66
C ASP A 101 -7.03 33.03 -36.67
N GLU A 102 -6.14 33.39 -35.73
CA GLU A 102 -5.72 32.45 -34.64
C GLU A 102 -6.82 32.22 -33.63
N LEU A 103 -7.66 33.18 -33.32
CA LEU A 103 -8.81 33.03 -32.40
C LEU A 103 -9.95 32.27 -33.10
N SER A 104 -10.20 32.46 -34.37
CA SER A 104 -11.19 31.74 -35.18
C SER A 104 -10.80 30.27 -35.28
N SER A 105 -9.54 29.93 -35.57
CA SER A 105 -9.08 28.57 -35.68
C SER A 105 -9.03 27.85 -34.31
N ALA A 106 -8.96 28.58 -33.18
CA ALA A 106 -9.06 28.03 -31.84
C ALA A 106 -10.52 27.84 -31.41
N LEU A 107 -11.46 28.68 -31.88
CA LEU A 107 -12.90 28.51 -31.64
C LEU A 107 -13.52 27.40 -32.50
N ASP A 108 -13.05 27.21 -33.73
CA ASP A 108 -13.51 26.13 -34.61
C ASP A 108 -13.09 24.74 -34.14
N ARG A 109 -12.07 24.64 -33.26
CA ARG A 109 -11.69 23.40 -32.58
C ARG A 109 -12.58 23.03 -31.39
N ILE A 110 -13.38 23.98 -30.89
CA ILE A 110 -14.40 23.73 -29.86
C ILE A 110 -15.73 23.66 -30.61
N GLN A 111 -16.06 22.51 -31.16
CA GLN A 111 -17.33 22.29 -31.84
C GLN A 111 -18.47 22.61 -30.87
N PRO A 112 -19.25 23.70 -31.07
CA PRO A 112 -20.37 24.09 -30.21
C PRO A 112 -21.45 23.04 -30.16
N ILE A 113 -21.59 22.21 -31.19
CA ILE A 113 -22.54 21.11 -31.32
C ILE A 113 -22.28 20.05 -30.25
N GLY A 114 -21.02 19.68 -29.97
CA GLY A 114 -20.67 18.70 -28.96
C GLY A 114 -20.90 19.15 -27.50
N LEU A 115 -20.87 20.46 -27.23
CA LEU A 115 -21.16 21.01 -25.91
C LEU A 115 -22.66 21.03 -25.64
N VAL A 116 -23.49 21.39 -26.63
CA VAL A 116 -24.96 21.37 -26.54
C VAL A 116 -25.47 19.93 -26.38
N GLU A 117 -24.94 18.98 -27.14
CA GLU A 117 -25.28 17.56 -27.02
C GLU A 117 -24.87 16.98 -25.65
N ARG A 118 -23.74 17.39 -25.11
CA ARG A 118 -23.31 16.98 -23.74
C ARG A 118 -24.20 17.59 -22.66
N ILE A 119 -24.59 18.85 -22.80
CA ILE A 119 -25.53 19.48 -21.86
C ILE A 119 -26.93 18.85 -21.96
N GLN A 120 -27.40 18.54 -23.17
CA GLN A 120 -28.65 17.81 -23.35
C GLN A 120 -28.59 16.39 -22.79
N ALA A 121 -27.48 15.65 -22.98
CA ALA A 121 -27.27 14.33 -22.38
C ALA A 121 -27.22 14.39 -20.85
N ILE A 122 -26.59 15.43 -20.28
CA ILE A 122 -26.58 15.65 -18.80
C ILE A 122 -27.98 15.96 -18.31
N ALA A 123 -28.74 16.81 -19.00
CA ALA A 123 -30.13 17.15 -18.65
C ALA A 123 -31.05 15.94 -18.74
N GLN A 124 -30.89 15.09 -19.76
CA GLN A 124 -31.61 13.85 -19.93
C GLN A 124 -31.31 12.87 -18.79
N ASN A 125 -30.02 12.66 -18.48
CA ASN A 125 -29.57 11.82 -17.36
C ASN A 125 -30.07 12.33 -16.00
N MET A 126 -30.17 13.64 -15.79
CA MET A 126 -30.76 14.22 -14.57
C MET A 126 -32.26 13.99 -14.51
N SER A 127 -32.97 14.07 -15.63
CA SER A 127 -34.40 13.76 -15.72
C SER A 127 -34.70 12.30 -15.43
N ASP A 128 -33.91 11.37 -16.02
CA ASP A 128 -34.02 9.94 -15.77
C ASP A 128 -33.69 9.58 -14.33
N MET A 129 -32.75 10.30 -13.72
CA MET A 129 -32.40 10.12 -12.31
C MET A 129 -33.53 10.61 -11.39
N ALA A 130 -34.17 11.73 -11.72
CA ALA A 130 -35.31 12.22 -10.97
C ALA A 130 -36.48 11.23 -10.99
N VAL A 131 -36.80 10.65 -12.15
CA VAL A 131 -37.82 9.62 -12.30
C VAL A 131 -37.49 8.36 -11.48
N ARG A 132 -36.24 7.92 -11.47
CA ARG A 132 -35.79 6.76 -10.66
C ARG A 132 -35.86 7.04 -9.17
N VAL A 133 -35.51 8.25 -8.73
CA VAL A 133 -35.63 8.67 -7.33
C VAL A 133 -37.10 8.68 -6.91
N GLU A 134 -37.99 9.15 -7.77
CA GLU A 134 -39.43 9.13 -7.50
C GLU A 134 -40.01 7.71 -7.41
N GLN A 135 -39.56 6.79 -8.27
CA GLN A 135 -39.92 5.37 -8.21
C GLN A 135 -39.41 4.69 -6.93
N ILE A 136 -38.22 5.04 -6.48
CA ILE A 136 -37.63 4.54 -5.22
C ILE A 136 -38.38 5.09 -4.02
N LEU A 137 -38.75 6.38 -4.03
CA LEU A 137 -39.60 7.01 -3.00
C LEU A 137 -40.96 6.36 -2.91
N GLN A 138 -41.63 6.11 -4.04
CA GLN A 138 -42.94 5.42 -4.08
C GLN A 138 -42.85 3.99 -3.55
N ARG A 139 -41.79 3.24 -3.87
CA ARG A 139 -41.53 1.90 -3.30
C ARG A 139 -41.25 1.95 -1.81
N SER A 140 -40.50 2.96 -1.34
CA SER A 140 -40.21 3.17 0.07
C SER A 140 -41.48 3.54 0.87
N MET A 141 -42.36 4.38 0.31
CA MET A 141 -43.65 4.74 0.94
C MET A 141 -44.61 3.55 0.97
N ALA A 142 -44.61 2.67 -0.03
CA ALA A 142 -45.42 1.45 -0.02
C ALA A 142 -44.98 0.46 1.05
N ASN A 143 -43.66 0.36 1.29
CA ASN A 143 -43.08 -0.47 2.34
C ASN A 143 -43.28 0.11 3.77
N ASN A 144 -43.43 1.44 3.92
CA ASN A 144 -43.67 2.06 5.23
C ASN A 144 -45.09 1.83 5.79
N ARG A 145 -46.10 1.60 4.94
CA ARG A 145 -47.43 1.27 5.41
C ARG A 145 -47.55 -0.09 6.11
N VAL A 146 -46.55 -0.95 6.01
CA VAL A 146 -46.48 -2.25 6.68
C VAL A 146 -45.76 -2.18 8.04
N ARG A 147 -45.19 -1.00 8.40
CA ARG A 147 -44.22 -0.86 9.52
C ARG A 147 -44.78 -0.23 10.81
N ASP A 148 -46.02 0.22 10.86
CA ASP A 148 -46.57 0.86 12.09
C ASP A 148 -46.78 -0.06 13.31
N GLY A 149 -46.35 -1.34 13.21
CA GLY A 149 -46.40 -2.31 14.31
C GLY A 149 -45.11 -2.51 15.11
N ALA A 150 -44.00 -1.80 14.78
CA ALA A 150 -42.67 -2.15 15.27
C ALA A 150 -41.97 -1.07 16.14
N LEU A 151 -42.71 -0.16 16.75
CA LEU A 151 -42.16 0.98 17.51
C LEU A 151 -41.25 0.62 18.70
N GLY A 152 -41.22 -0.64 19.18
CA GLY A 152 -40.32 -1.10 20.27
C GLY A 152 -39.04 -1.82 19.81
N GLN A 153 -38.83 -2.02 18.51
CA GLN A 153 -37.74 -2.86 17.99
C GLN A 153 -36.47 -2.11 17.59
N CYS A 154 -36.50 -0.78 17.59
CA CYS A 154 -35.41 0.06 17.09
C CYS A 154 -34.61 0.75 18.22
N GLU A 155 -34.60 0.18 19.40
CA GLU A 155 -33.69 0.63 20.47
C GLU A 155 -32.25 0.28 20.17
N ILE A 156 -31.33 1.20 20.55
CA ILE A 156 -29.89 1.01 20.33
C ILE A 156 -29.44 -0.18 21.19
N PRO A 157 -28.93 -1.25 20.56
CA PRO A 157 -28.46 -2.42 21.31
C PRO A 157 -27.26 -2.06 22.18
N LYS A 158 -27.26 -2.48 23.43
CA LYS A 158 -26.12 -2.37 24.35
C LYS A 158 -25.25 -3.61 24.19
N ASP A 159 -24.34 -3.61 23.24
CA ASP A 159 -23.40 -4.69 22.99
C ASP A 159 -21.96 -4.17 23.15
N PRO A 160 -21.18 -4.67 24.11
CA PRO A 160 -19.80 -4.22 24.34
C PRO A 160 -18.86 -4.41 23.13
N ARG A 161 -19.20 -5.31 22.21
CA ARG A 161 -18.46 -5.54 20.98
C ARG A 161 -18.64 -4.41 19.93
N TYR A 162 -19.60 -3.52 20.18
CA TYR A 162 -19.94 -2.40 19.29
C TYR A 162 -20.00 -1.07 20.07
N PRO A 163 -18.85 -0.65 20.65
CA PRO A 163 -18.82 0.53 21.53
C PRO A 163 -19.23 1.83 20.82
N ASP A 164 -18.96 1.90 19.51
CA ASP A 164 -19.23 3.08 18.70
C ASP A 164 -20.68 3.20 18.20
N CYS A 165 -21.52 2.19 18.40
CA CYS A 165 -22.89 2.19 17.90
C CYS A 165 -23.70 3.40 18.37
N PRO A 166 -23.72 3.78 19.68
CA PRO A 166 -24.47 4.94 20.15
C PRO A 166 -23.99 6.26 19.53
N SER A 167 -22.67 6.47 19.50
CA SER A 167 -22.08 7.71 18.97
C SER A 167 -22.32 7.86 17.46
N LYS A 168 -22.33 6.75 16.72
CA LYS A 168 -22.67 6.72 15.30
C LYS A 168 -24.14 6.97 15.04
N MET A 169 -25.04 6.51 15.90
CA MET A 169 -26.46 6.84 15.82
C MET A 169 -26.68 8.35 15.99
N ASP A 170 -26.03 8.98 16.97
CA ASP A 170 -26.11 10.43 17.17
C ASP A 170 -25.54 11.22 15.99
N TRP A 171 -24.43 10.73 15.43
CA TRP A 171 -23.85 11.31 14.21
C TRP A 171 -24.83 11.22 13.03
N MET A 172 -25.48 10.07 12.83
CA MET A 172 -26.48 9.87 11.77
C MET A 172 -27.67 10.81 11.92
N ARG A 173 -28.20 11.01 13.12
CA ARG A 173 -29.30 11.96 13.39
C ARG A 173 -28.96 13.37 12.90
N ALA A 174 -27.70 13.80 13.08
CA ALA A 174 -27.26 15.14 12.71
C ALA A 174 -26.81 15.25 11.22
N ARG A 175 -26.34 14.16 10.60
CA ARG A 175 -25.56 14.22 9.37
C ARG A 175 -25.99 13.24 8.25
N TRP A 176 -27.08 12.50 8.39
CA TRP A 176 -27.49 11.51 7.38
C TRP A 176 -27.72 12.11 5.97
N THR A 177 -28.05 13.40 5.88
CA THR A 177 -28.20 14.09 4.59
C THR A 177 -26.90 14.53 3.95
N SER A 178 -25.76 14.34 4.63
CA SER A 178 -24.45 14.80 4.13
C SER A 178 -23.94 13.99 2.93
N ASP A 179 -24.46 12.77 2.73
CA ASP A 179 -24.08 11.91 1.62
C ASP A 179 -25.33 11.27 0.97
N PRO A 180 -25.50 11.37 -0.35
CA PRO A 180 -26.62 10.75 -1.06
C PRO A 180 -26.65 9.21 -0.97
N CYS A 181 -25.54 8.57 -0.61
CA CYS A 181 -25.47 7.13 -0.41
C CYS A 181 -26.35 6.65 0.74
N TYR A 182 -26.59 7.45 1.77
CA TYR A 182 -27.49 7.09 2.84
C TYR A 182 -28.91 6.85 2.33
N ALA A 183 -29.42 7.76 1.52
CA ALA A 183 -30.73 7.59 0.89
C ALA A 183 -30.76 6.38 -0.08
N PHE A 184 -29.68 6.13 -0.82
CA PHE A 184 -29.56 4.96 -1.69
C PHE A 184 -29.70 3.65 -0.92
N TYR A 185 -29.17 3.57 0.29
CA TYR A 185 -29.29 2.39 1.17
C TYR A 185 -30.54 2.41 2.06
N GLY A 186 -31.51 3.27 1.77
CA GLY A 186 -32.81 3.28 2.45
C GLY A 186 -32.83 4.04 3.78
N VAL A 187 -31.85 4.90 4.02
CA VAL A 187 -31.86 5.82 5.15
C VAL A 187 -32.86 6.94 4.85
N ASP A 188 -33.90 7.04 5.68
CA ASP A 188 -35.03 7.96 5.50
C ASP A 188 -35.15 9.03 6.61
N GLY A 189 -34.15 9.07 7.52
CA GLY A 189 -34.12 10.00 8.64
C GLY A 189 -34.75 9.48 9.94
N SER A 190 -35.26 8.25 9.97
CA SER A 190 -35.73 7.58 11.18
C SER A 190 -34.61 6.85 11.90
N ASP A 191 -34.72 6.76 13.23
CA ASP A 191 -33.73 5.99 14.04
C ASP A 191 -33.66 4.53 13.63
N CYS A 192 -34.78 3.93 13.20
CA CYS A 192 -34.83 2.60 12.64
C CYS A 192 -33.95 2.47 11.38
N SER A 193 -34.06 3.41 10.44
CA SER A 193 -33.30 3.39 9.21
C SER A 193 -31.79 3.59 9.49
N PHE A 194 -31.44 4.41 10.46
CA PHE A 194 -30.06 4.59 10.91
C PHE A 194 -29.50 3.30 11.49
N LEU A 195 -30.25 2.68 12.41
CA LEU A 195 -29.82 1.44 13.04
C LEU A 195 -29.66 0.29 12.05
N ILE A 196 -30.60 0.14 11.12
CA ILE A 196 -30.50 -0.84 10.03
C ILE A 196 -29.25 -0.59 9.19
N TYR A 197 -29.04 0.64 8.76
CA TYR A 197 -27.88 1.02 7.95
C TYR A 197 -26.58 0.74 8.69
N LEU A 198 -26.47 1.16 9.95
CA LEU A 198 -25.27 0.95 10.78
C LEU A 198 -25.04 -0.52 11.14
N SER A 199 -26.06 -1.37 11.07
CA SER A 199 -25.93 -2.80 11.33
C SER A 199 -25.63 -3.60 10.06
N GLU A 200 -26.22 -3.22 8.92
CA GLU A 200 -26.17 -4.02 7.69
C GLU A 200 -25.15 -3.50 6.66
N VAL A 201 -24.79 -2.21 6.70
CA VAL A 201 -23.92 -1.57 5.70
C VAL A 201 -22.57 -1.13 6.29
N GLU A 202 -22.58 -0.42 7.41
CA GLU A 202 -21.35 0.10 8.04
C GLU A 202 -20.84 -0.75 9.21
N TRP A 203 -21.65 -1.66 9.75
CA TRP A 203 -21.33 -2.58 10.86
C TRP A 203 -20.78 -1.92 12.14
N PHE A 204 -21.19 -0.70 12.40
CA PHE A 204 -20.95 -0.05 13.70
C PHE A 204 -21.91 -0.53 14.78
N CYS A 205 -23.05 -1.13 14.40
CA CYS A 205 -24.04 -1.68 15.30
C CYS A 205 -24.19 -3.19 15.10
N PRO A 206 -24.60 -3.94 16.15
CA PRO A 206 -24.75 -5.39 16.06
C PRO A 206 -25.87 -5.80 15.09
N PRO A 207 -25.85 -7.04 14.59
CA PRO A 207 -26.93 -7.60 13.78
C PRO A 207 -28.25 -7.53 14.53
N LEU A 208 -29.34 -7.12 13.83
CA LEU A 208 -30.66 -6.93 14.41
C LEU A 208 -31.45 -8.24 14.39
N ALA A 209 -31.72 -8.82 15.56
CA ALA A 209 -32.40 -10.12 15.69
C ALA A 209 -33.79 -10.16 15.08
N TRP A 210 -34.49 -9.02 15.01
CA TRP A 210 -35.84 -8.89 14.42
C TRP A 210 -35.86 -8.71 12.90
N ARG A 211 -34.68 -8.42 12.30
CA ARG A 211 -34.49 -8.42 10.85
C ARG A 211 -34.23 -9.87 10.44
N ASN A 212 -35.34 -10.61 10.17
CA ASN A 212 -35.17 -11.91 9.55
C ASN A 212 -34.30 -11.74 8.30
N GLN A 213 -33.11 -12.33 8.34
CA GLN A 213 -32.18 -12.43 7.20
C GLN A 213 -32.74 -13.42 6.15
N THR A 214 -34.03 -13.35 5.90
CA THR A 214 -34.75 -14.22 5.00
C THR A 214 -34.71 -13.71 3.58
N THR A 215 -33.60 -13.19 3.11
CA THR A 215 -33.42 -13.06 1.65
C THR A 215 -32.03 -12.59 1.25
N THR A 216 -31.01 -12.73 2.06
CA THR A 216 -29.76 -13.09 1.43
C THR A 216 -29.90 -14.58 1.15
N PRO A 217 -29.87 -15.02 -0.12
CA PRO A 217 -29.63 -16.43 -0.34
C PRO A 217 -28.37 -16.70 0.47
N THR A 218 -28.45 -17.58 1.44
CA THR A 218 -27.26 -18.23 1.98
C THR A 218 -26.64 -18.90 0.78
N LEU A 219 -25.84 -18.15 0.05
CA LEU A 219 -24.90 -18.71 -0.90
C LEU A 219 -24.10 -19.66 -0.03
N LYS A 220 -24.51 -20.96 -0.12
CA LYS A 220 -23.68 -22.02 0.46
C LYS A 220 -22.28 -21.64 0.08
N PRO A 221 -21.35 -21.53 1.06
CA PRO A 221 -19.97 -21.19 0.72
C PRO A 221 -19.60 -22.08 -0.47
N PRO A 222 -19.06 -21.52 -1.54
CA PRO A 222 -18.75 -22.30 -2.73
C PRO A 222 -17.91 -23.48 -2.27
N PRO A 223 -18.17 -24.70 -2.82
CA PRO A 223 -17.50 -25.89 -2.37
C PRO A 223 -15.98 -25.64 -2.41
N LYS A 224 -15.30 -25.91 -1.30
CA LYS A 224 -13.84 -25.78 -1.23
C LYS A 224 -13.23 -26.58 -2.37
N ARG A 225 -12.44 -25.91 -3.19
CA ARG A 225 -11.75 -26.54 -4.33
C ARG A 225 -10.29 -26.77 -3.98
N TRP A 226 -9.71 -27.79 -4.56
CA TRP A 226 -8.29 -28.07 -4.48
C TRP A 226 -7.51 -27.07 -5.34
N ALA A 227 -6.43 -26.53 -4.80
CA ALA A 227 -5.44 -25.84 -5.58
C ALA A 227 -4.48 -26.86 -6.19
N VAL A 228 -4.46 -26.96 -7.51
CA VAL A 228 -3.56 -27.84 -8.26
C VAL A 228 -2.48 -26.98 -8.88
N PHE A 229 -1.23 -27.39 -8.74
CA PHE A 229 -0.10 -26.68 -9.35
C PHE A 229 -0.26 -26.55 -10.87
N GLN A 230 -0.03 -25.32 -11.38
CA GLN A 230 -0.11 -25.01 -12.80
C GLN A 230 1.30 -24.82 -13.35
N SER A 231 1.68 -25.63 -14.34
CA SER A 231 2.97 -25.49 -15.02
C SER A 231 2.88 -24.65 -16.29
N ASP A 232 1.67 -24.51 -16.87
CA ASP A 232 1.44 -23.66 -18.03
C ASP A 232 1.07 -22.24 -17.63
N VAL A 233 1.83 -21.26 -18.10
CA VAL A 233 1.60 -19.84 -17.86
C VAL A 233 0.79 -19.17 -18.99
N GLY A 234 0.31 -19.91 -19.98
CA GLY A 234 -0.42 -19.37 -21.14
C GLY A 234 -1.65 -18.57 -20.72
N THR A 235 -2.50 -19.15 -19.88
CA THR A 235 -3.70 -18.51 -19.36
C THR A 235 -3.39 -17.27 -18.51
N LEU A 236 -2.30 -17.27 -17.74
CA LEU A 236 -1.84 -16.09 -17.03
C LEU A 236 -1.45 -14.96 -17.99
N LEU A 237 -0.70 -15.29 -19.04
CA LEU A 237 -0.27 -14.32 -20.05
C LEU A 237 -1.45 -13.68 -20.80
N GLU A 238 -2.55 -14.40 -20.99
CA GLU A 238 -3.78 -13.87 -21.56
C GLU A 238 -4.43 -12.87 -20.58
N GLN A 239 -4.52 -13.20 -19.31
CA GLN A 239 -5.14 -12.36 -18.28
C GLN A 239 -4.37 -11.06 -17.99
N VAL A 240 -3.05 -11.03 -18.13
CA VAL A 240 -2.21 -9.83 -17.90
C VAL A 240 -2.51 -8.69 -18.90
N GLY A 241 -3.39 -8.87 -19.88
CA GLY A 241 -3.78 -7.81 -20.81
C GLY A 241 -2.68 -7.41 -21.81
N THR A 242 -2.95 -6.37 -22.60
CA THR A 242 -2.05 -5.84 -23.65
C THR A 242 -2.11 -4.29 -23.66
N GLY A 243 -1.25 -3.65 -24.41
CA GLY A 243 -1.36 -2.22 -24.71
C GLY A 243 -0.39 -1.30 -23.96
N LYS A 244 0.19 -1.72 -22.82
CA LYS A 244 1.20 -0.94 -22.08
C LYS A 244 2.56 -1.64 -22.10
N GLU A 245 3.65 -0.85 -22.18
CA GLU A 245 5.04 -1.39 -22.15
C GLU A 245 5.33 -2.12 -20.83
N SER A 246 4.76 -1.63 -19.71
CA SER A 246 4.84 -2.29 -18.41
C SER A 246 4.28 -3.71 -18.42
N LEU A 247 3.12 -3.92 -19.05
CA LEU A 247 2.51 -5.26 -19.19
C LEU A 247 3.36 -6.14 -20.11
N SER A 248 3.91 -5.57 -21.17
CA SER A 248 4.83 -6.27 -22.05
C SER A 248 6.11 -6.74 -21.34
N PHE A 249 6.66 -5.88 -20.45
CA PHE A 249 7.79 -6.24 -19.59
C PHE A 249 7.45 -7.43 -18.67
N MET A 250 6.31 -7.37 -17.97
CA MET A 250 5.89 -8.46 -17.09
C MET A 250 5.71 -9.77 -17.88
N LYS A 251 5.06 -9.73 -19.04
CA LYS A 251 4.87 -10.91 -19.90
C LYS A 251 6.19 -11.53 -20.36
N ARG A 252 7.16 -10.71 -20.75
CA ARG A 252 8.49 -11.19 -21.13
C ARG A 252 9.17 -11.90 -19.95
N ARG A 253 9.07 -11.35 -18.74
CA ARG A 253 9.63 -11.94 -17.53
C ARG A 253 8.95 -13.26 -17.17
N ILE A 254 7.63 -13.31 -17.17
CA ILE A 254 6.85 -14.53 -16.88
C ILE A 254 7.24 -15.65 -17.85
N ARG A 255 7.31 -15.37 -19.15
CA ARG A 255 7.72 -16.38 -20.15
C ARG A 255 9.15 -16.89 -19.93
N ARG A 256 10.08 -15.98 -19.63
CA ARG A 256 11.49 -16.32 -19.46
C ARG A 256 11.71 -17.28 -18.28
N LEU A 257 11.01 -17.08 -17.19
CA LEU A 257 11.18 -17.85 -15.95
C LEU A 257 10.21 -19.04 -15.84
N ALA A 258 9.33 -19.26 -16.81
CA ALA A 258 8.27 -20.27 -16.75
C ALA A 258 8.79 -21.69 -16.43
N ALA A 259 9.90 -22.10 -17.05
CA ALA A 259 10.49 -23.41 -16.80
C ALA A 259 11.03 -23.57 -15.37
N GLN A 260 11.62 -22.51 -14.80
CA GLN A 260 12.13 -22.50 -13.42
C GLN A 260 10.97 -22.56 -12.42
N TRP A 261 9.89 -21.82 -12.66
CA TRP A 261 8.67 -21.88 -11.86
C TRP A 261 8.03 -23.28 -11.89
N ALA A 262 7.91 -23.89 -13.07
CA ALA A 262 7.36 -25.25 -13.21
C ALA A 262 8.22 -26.30 -12.49
N SER A 263 9.55 -26.16 -12.53
CA SER A 263 10.47 -27.03 -11.77
C SER A 263 10.32 -26.84 -10.26
N ALA A 264 10.26 -25.58 -9.80
CA ALA A 264 10.06 -25.24 -8.40
C ALA A 264 8.72 -25.75 -7.86
N ALA A 265 7.64 -25.66 -8.67
CA ALA A 265 6.34 -26.21 -8.31
C ALA A 265 6.38 -27.71 -8.03
N ARG A 266 7.05 -28.48 -8.87
CA ARG A 266 7.22 -29.94 -8.65
C ARG A 266 7.97 -30.23 -7.36
N ARG A 267 9.08 -29.51 -7.10
CA ARG A 267 9.84 -29.68 -5.84
C ARG A 267 9.01 -29.33 -4.59
N LEU A 268 8.19 -28.29 -4.69
CA LEU A 268 7.30 -27.90 -3.59
C LEU A 268 6.17 -28.93 -3.40
N ASP A 269 5.60 -29.45 -4.48
CA ASP A 269 4.56 -30.49 -4.43
C ASP A 269 5.09 -31.76 -3.72
N ASP A 270 6.31 -32.18 -4.07
CA ASP A 270 7.01 -33.30 -3.42
C ASP A 270 7.22 -33.04 -1.92
N LYS A 271 7.57 -31.79 -1.52
CA LYS A 271 7.75 -31.42 -0.10
C LYS A 271 6.44 -31.42 0.67
N LEU A 272 5.36 -30.95 0.07
CA LEU A 272 4.05 -30.89 0.69
C LEU A 272 3.34 -32.26 0.75
N ARG A 273 3.89 -33.31 0.13
CA ARG A 273 3.39 -34.69 0.16
C ARG A 273 1.89 -34.81 -0.09
N SER A 274 1.41 -34.09 -1.12
CA SER A 274 -0.03 -34.08 -1.49
C SER A 274 -0.97 -33.57 -0.39
N HIS A 275 -0.51 -32.74 0.53
CA HIS A 275 -1.39 -32.10 1.50
C HIS A 275 -2.47 -31.30 0.80
N TRP A 276 -3.70 -31.36 1.35
CA TRP A 276 -4.82 -30.58 0.80
C TRP A 276 -4.51 -29.07 0.88
N ARG A 277 -4.60 -28.40 -0.26
CA ARG A 277 -4.41 -26.96 -0.39
C ARG A 277 -5.69 -26.32 -0.88
N GLU A 278 -6.22 -25.37 -0.17
CA GLU A 278 -7.45 -24.67 -0.56
C GLU A 278 -7.18 -23.69 -1.72
N GLN A 279 -7.96 -23.82 -2.81
CA GLN A 279 -7.92 -22.86 -3.91
C GLN A 279 -8.64 -21.58 -3.48
N LYS A 280 -7.92 -20.46 -3.50
CA LYS A 280 -8.47 -19.12 -3.22
C LYS A 280 -8.85 -18.40 -4.51
N ARG A 281 -9.89 -17.56 -4.43
CA ARG A 281 -10.26 -16.59 -5.46
C ARG A 281 -9.53 -15.29 -5.13
N ILE A 282 -8.63 -14.86 -5.98
CA ILE A 282 -7.72 -13.77 -5.71
C ILE A 282 -7.91 -12.66 -6.74
N LEU A 283 -8.21 -11.44 -6.29
CA LEU A 283 -8.14 -10.24 -7.10
C LEU A 283 -6.73 -9.65 -6.96
N VAL A 284 -6.07 -9.38 -8.08
CA VAL A 284 -4.81 -8.63 -8.12
C VAL A 284 -5.08 -7.32 -8.84
N HIS A 285 -5.15 -6.23 -8.08
CA HIS A 285 -5.36 -4.89 -8.62
C HIS A 285 -4.07 -4.06 -8.51
N VAL A 286 -3.44 -3.82 -9.67
CA VAL A 286 -2.18 -3.06 -9.76
C VAL A 286 -2.51 -1.60 -10.01
N GLY A 287 -2.74 -0.85 -8.93
CA GLY A 287 -3.30 0.50 -8.97
C GLY A 287 -2.40 1.52 -9.68
N PHE A 288 -1.08 1.45 -9.52
CA PHE A 288 -0.16 2.38 -10.18
C PHE A 288 -0.08 2.20 -11.72
N LEU A 289 -0.62 1.10 -12.26
CA LEU A 289 -0.73 0.88 -13.71
C LEU A 289 -2.02 1.41 -14.31
N THR A 290 -2.96 1.89 -13.51
CA THR A 290 -4.20 2.47 -14.03
C THR A 290 -3.94 3.82 -14.72
N GLU A 291 -4.86 4.25 -15.60
CA GLU A 291 -4.74 5.55 -16.28
C GLU A 291 -4.85 6.72 -15.29
N GLU A 292 -5.66 6.55 -14.25
CA GLU A 292 -5.90 7.56 -13.22
C GLU A 292 -4.68 7.83 -12.33
N SER A 293 -3.78 6.87 -12.21
CA SER A 293 -2.50 7.06 -11.50
C SER A 293 -1.46 7.82 -12.32
N GLY A 294 -1.74 8.05 -13.61
CA GLY A 294 -0.81 8.70 -14.55
C GLY A 294 0.41 7.82 -14.88
N ASP A 295 1.38 8.42 -15.54
CA ASP A 295 2.63 7.74 -15.89
C ASP A 295 3.60 7.75 -14.69
N VAL A 296 3.38 6.84 -13.74
CA VAL A 296 4.28 6.66 -12.57
C VAL A 296 5.69 6.28 -13.02
N PHE A 297 5.80 5.52 -14.13
CA PHE A 297 7.08 5.18 -14.74
C PHE A 297 7.22 5.81 -16.11
N SER A 298 8.26 6.61 -16.30
CA SER A 298 8.60 7.09 -17.63
C SER A 298 8.77 5.91 -18.60
N PRO A 299 8.21 5.95 -19.83
CA PRO A 299 8.42 4.92 -20.84
C PRO A 299 9.89 4.64 -21.14
N LYS A 300 10.76 5.61 -20.91
CA LYS A 300 12.21 5.48 -21.07
C LYS A 300 12.81 4.57 -20.00
N VAL A 301 12.34 4.65 -18.76
CA VAL A 301 12.81 3.81 -17.64
C VAL A 301 12.40 2.35 -17.83
N LEU A 302 11.27 2.09 -18.49
CA LEU A 302 10.80 0.73 -18.78
C LEU A 302 11.67 -0.01 -19.81
N LYS A 303 12.41 0.70 -20.64
CA LYS A 303 13.26 0.10 -21.71
C LYS A 303 14.56 -0.51 -21.20
N GLY A 304 15.03 -0.12 -20.01
CA GLY A 304 16.33 -0.60 -19.47
C GLY A 304 16.18 -1.39 -18.17
N GLY A 305 16.85 -2.53 -18.03
CA GLY A 305 17.04 -3.31 -16.80
C GLY A 305 15.81 -3.53 -15.89
N PRO A 306 15.95 -4.21 -14.75
CA PRO A 306 14.83 -4.48 -13.87
C PRO A 306 14.29 -3.18 -13.25
N LEU A 307 12.95 -3.04 -13.28
CA LEU A 307 12.20 -2.14 -12.42
C LEU A 307 11.68 -2.96 -11.25
N GLY A 308 12.07 -2.59 -10.02
CA GLY A 308 11.79 -3.39 -8.83
C GLY A 308 10.33 -3.77 -8.70
N GLU A 309 9.44 -2.80 -8.80
CA GLU A 309 8.00 -3.00 -8.68
C GLU A 309 7.43 -3.92 -9.77
N MET A 310 7.87 -3.73 -11.02
CA MET A 310 7.41 -4.57 -12.14
C MET A 310 7.93 -6.00 -12.06
N VAL A 311 9.16 -6.17 -11.56
CA VAL A 311 9.76 -7.48 -11.28
C VAL A 311 8.93 -8.20 -10.22
N GLN A 312 8.67 -7.53 -9.10
CA GLN A 312 7.92 -8.09 -7.99
C GLN A 312 6.49 -8.48 -8.38
N TRP A 313 5.76 -7.61 -9.09
CA TRP A 313 4.40 -7.91 -9.53
C TRP A 313 4.33 -9.07 -10.53
N ALA A 314 5.27 -9.16 -11.47
CA ALA A 314 5.33 -10.29 -12.40
C ALA A 314 5.53 -11.61 -11.65
N ASP A 315 6.39 -11.63 -10.64
CA ASP A 315 6.69 -12.82 -9.85
C ASP A 315 5.54 -13.19 -8.90
N ILE A 316 4.87 -12.20 -8.28
CA ILE A 316 3.66 -12.43 -7.48
C ILE A 316 2.56 -13.08 -8.32
N LEU A 317 2.25 -12.51 -9.49
CA LEU A 317 1.26 -13.07 -10.41
C LEU A 317 1.60 -14.51 -10.79
N THR A 318 2.89 -14.75 -11.08
CA THR A 318 3.35 -16.10 -11.47
C THR A 318 3.25 -17.08 -10.29
N ALA A 319 3.68 -16.69 -9.10
CA ALA A 319 3.61 -17.54 -7.91
C ALA A 319 2.17 -17.91 -7.56
N LEU A 320 1.25 -16.94 -7.57
CA LEU A 320 -0.18 -17.16 -7.30
C LEU A 320 -0.81 -18.11 -8.33
N HIS A 321 -0.47 -17.93 -9.62
CA HIS A 321 -0.96 -18.78 -10.70
C HIS A 321 -0.40 -20.20 -10.59
N VAL A 322 0.90 -20.33 -10.42
CA VAL A 322 1.58 -21.65 -10.33
C VAL A 322 1.10 -22.44 -9.13
N LEU A 323 0.79 -21.78 -8.01
CA LEU A 323 0.16 -22.41 -6.84
C LEU A 323 -1.28 -22.87 -7.11
N GLY A 324 -1.88 -22.55 -8.25
CA GLY A 324 -3.20 -23.04 -8.66
C GLY A 324 -4.38 -22.25 -8.12
N HIS A 325 -4.19 -20.99 -7.75
CA HIS A 325 -5.29 -20.11 -7.31
C HIS A 325 -6.05 -19.51 -8.50
N ASN A 326 -7.32 -19.16 -8.27
CA ASN A 326 -8.18 -18.53 -9.29
C ASN A 326 -7.95 -17.02 -9.27
N LEU A 327 -7.25 -16.51 -10.29
CA LEU A 327 -6.87 -15.11 -10.37
C LEU A 327 -7.83 -14.29 -11.23
N LYS A 328 -8.06 -13.05 -10.80
CA LYS A 328 -8.58 -11.94 -11.60
C LYS A 328 -7.58 -10.78 -11.51
N ILE A 329 -7.11 -10.31 -12.66
CA ILE A 329 -6.10 -9.26 -12.74
C ILE A 329 -6.76 -7.99 -13.24
N SER A 330 -6.52 -6.87 -12.56
CA SER A 330 -7.05 -5.56 -12.91
C SER A 330 -5.91 -4.54 -12.98
N VAL A 331 -5.83 -3.82 -14.08
CA VAL A 331 -4.90 -2.71 -14.34
C VAL A 331 -5.64 -1.45 -14.77
N SER A 332 -6.95 -1.42 -14.56
CA SER A 332 -7.83 -0.29 -14.84
C SER A 332 -8.97 -0.21 -13.84
N LEU A 333 -9.51 1.00 -13.61
CA LEU A 333 -10.70 1.17 -12.76
C LEU A 333 -11.93 0.46 -13.34
N LYS A 334 -12.06 0.41 -14.66
CA LYS A 334 -13.16 -0.30 -15.33
C LYS A 334 -13.18 -1.78 -14.98
N GLU A 335 -12.03 -2.44 -14.99
CA GLU A 335 -11.91 -3.85 -14.59
C GLU A 335 -12.16 -4.03 -13.09
N LEU A 336 -11.57 -3.17 -12.25
CA LEU A 336 -11.81 -3.18 -10.81
C LEU A 336 -13.31 -3.08 -10.50
N HIS A 337 -14.00 -2.13 -11.13
CA HIS A 337 -15.42 -1.93 -11.01
C HIS A 337 -16.21 -3.16 -11.48
N GLY A 338 -15.86 -3.74 -12.61
CA GLY A 338 -16.50 -4.94 -13.13
C GLY A 338 -16.37 -6.15 -12.18
N PHE A 339 -15.20 -6.31 -11.55
CA PHE A 339 -14.94 -7.42 -10.64
C PHE A 339 -15.57 -7.26 -9.26
N LEU A 340 -15.64 -6.04 -8.74
CA LEU A 340 -16.22 -5.75 -7.43
C LEU A 340 -17.74 -5.55 -7.48
N GLY A 341 -18.32 -5.43 -8.68
CA GLY A 341 -19.77 -5.27 -8.84
C GLY A 341 -20.23 -3.89 -8.37
N VAL A 342 -19.94 -2.84 -9.15
CA VAL A 342 -20.32 -1.46 -8.82
C VAL A 342 -21.82 -1.27 -8.96
N PRO A 343 -22.48 -0.66 -7.97
CA PRO A 343 -23.81 -0.11 -8.19
C PRO A 343 -23.75 0.95 -9.30
N PRO A 344 -24.69 0.97 -10.25
CA PRO A 344 -24.72 2.00 -11.26
C PRO A 344 -24.93 3.37 -10.59
N GLY A 345 -24.00 4.27 -10.80
CA GLY A 345 -23.97 5.58 -10.15
C GLY A 345 -22.59 5.93 -9.66
N ARG A 346 -22.38 7.07 -9.11
CA ARG A 346 -21.08 7.54 -8.63
C ARG A 346 -20.48 6.51 -7.66
N GLY A 347 -19.36 5.93 -8.02
CA GLY A 347 -18.70 4.79 -7.36
C GLY A 347 -18.21 4.98 -5.92
N SER A 348 -18.97 5.71 -5.10
CA SER A 348 -18.65 6.02 -3.71
C SER A 348 -19.60 5.39 -2.69
N CYS A 349 -20.68 4.74 -3.14
CA CYS A 349 -21.61 4.11 -2.21
C CYS A 349 -21.06 2.76 -1.73
N PRO A 350 -21.14 2.45 -0.41
CA PRO A 350 -20.65 1.19 0.15
C PRO A 350 -21.33 -0.03 -0.50
N LEU A 351 -20.57 -1.09 -0.76
CA LEU A 351 -21.11 -2.35 -1.28
C LEU A 351 -21.79 -3.15 -0.15
N THR A 352 -23.00 -3.65 -0.40
CA THR A 352 -23.77 -4.44 0.59
C THR A 352 -23.59 -5.95 0.44
N GLY A 353 -23.12 -6.40 -0.74
CA GLY A 353 -22.95 -7.81 -1.03
C GLY A 353 -21.66 -8.41 -0.43
N PRO A 354 -21.59 -9.74 -0.31
CA PRO A 354 -20.35 -10.40 0.06
C PRO A 354 -19.29 -10.18 -1.02
N LEU A 355 -18.04 -10.01 -0.58
CA LEU A 355 -16.92 -9.89 -1.50
C LEU A 355 -16.75 -11.18 -2.31
N PRO A 356 -16.63 -11.11 -3.66
CA PRO A 356 -16.47 -12.31 -4.49
C PRO A 356 -15.06 -12.93 -4.43
N PHE A 357 -14.15 -12.32 -3.65
CA PHE A 357 -12.76 -12.71 -3.52
C PHE A 357 -12.41 -13.06 -2.09
N ASP A 358 -11.54 -14.06 -1.93
CA ASP A 358 -11.00 -14.49 -0.65
C ASP A 358 -9.81 -13.63 -0.25
N LEU A 359 -9.04 -13.14 -1.23
CA LEU A 359 -7.88 -12.26 -1.05
C LEU A 359 -7.84 -11.19 -2.14
N ILE A 360 -7.30 -10.01 -1.79
CA ILE A 360 -7.04 -8.91 -2.71
C ILE A 360 -5.60 -8.46 -2.53
N TYR A 361 -4.79 -8.58 -3.58
CA TYR A 361 -3.45 -8.00 -3.64
C TYR A 361 -3.51 -6.65 -4.37
N THR A 362 -2.95 -5.62 -3.77
CA THR A 362 -2.93 -4.28 -4.36
C THR A 362 -1.70 -3.48 -3.89
N ASP A 363 -1.47 -2.29 -4.46
CA ASP A 363 -0.51 -1.29 -4.00
C ASP A 363 -1.22 -0.10 -3.34
N TYR A 364 -0.47 0.92 -2.90
CA TYR A 364 -1.07 2.11 -2.27
C TYR A 364 -2.00 2.90 -3.19
N HIS A 365 -1.72 2.96 -4.49
CA HIS A 365 -2.61 3.61 -5.46
C HIS A 365 -3.92 2.84 -5.57
N GLY A 366 -3.83 1.53 -5.70
CA GLY A 366 -5.00 0.67 -5.76
C GLY A 366 -5.79 0.66 -4.44
N LEU A 367 -5.13 0.75 -3.29
CA LEU A 367 -5.78 0.87 -2.00
C LEU A 367 -6.61 2.15 -1.90
N GLN A 368 -6.09 3.28 -2.40
CA GLN A 368 -6.83 4.53 -2.49
C GLN A 368 -8.00 4.44 -3.47
N GLN A 369 -7.79 3.83 -4.63
CA GLN A 369 -8.83 3.59 -5.63
C GLN A 369 -9.96 2.70 -5.08
N MET A 370 -9.60 1.65 -4.36
CA MET A 370 -10.58 0.78 -3.67
C MET A 370 -11.35 1.55 -2.59
N LYS A 371 -10.68 2.43 -1.83
CA LYS A 371 -11.36 3.28 -0.83
C LYS A 371 -12.38 4.22 -1.49
N GLN A 372 -12.00 4.85 -2.60
CA GLN A 372 -12.90 5.72 -3.35
C GLN A 372 -14.10 4.94 -3.91
N HIS A 373 -13.88 3.70 -4.34
CA HIS A 373 -14.86 2.86 -4.96
C HIS A 373 -15.80 2.16 -3.96
N MET A 374 -15.24 1.56 -2.92
CA MET A 374 -15.98 0.79 -1.93
C MET A 374 -16.51 1.66 -0.78
N GLY A 375 -15.98 2.88 -0.62
CA GLY A 375 -16.36 3.75 0.49
C GLY A 375 -16.15 3.08 1.85
N LEU A 376 -17.14 3.21 2.72
CA LEU A 376 -17.08 2.65 4.08
C LEU A 376 -17.11 1.11 4.12
N SER A 377 -17.60 0.45 3.06
CA SER A 377 -17.59 -1.02 3.00
C SER A 377 -16.17 -1.62 2.99
N LEU A 378 -15.15 -0.81 2.61
CA LEU A 378 -13.76 -1.24 2.70
C LEU A 378 -13.37 -1.71 4.12
N ARG A 379 -13.95 -1.11 5.16
CA ARG A 379 -13.68 -1.48 6.56
C ARG A 379 -14.02 -2.93 6.86
N LYS A 380 -15.13 -3.46 6.31
CA LYS A 380 -15.52 -4.87 6.48
C LYS A 380 -14.57 -5.82 5.74
N HIS A 381 -14.02 -5.37 4.62
CA HIS A 381 -13.24 -6.21 3.73
C HIS A 381 -11.71 -6.02 3.88
N LYS A 382 -11.28 -5.15 4.81
CA LYS A 382 -9.86 -4.85 5.01
C LYS A 382 -9.01 -6.08 5.33
N CYS A 383 -9.57 -7.07 6.01
CA CYS A 383 -8.87 -8.30 6.36
C CYS A 383 -8.47 -9.16 5.14
N HIS A 384 -9.18 -9.01 4.01
CA HIS A 384 -8.86 -9.70 2.75
C HIS A 384 -7.71 -9.04 1.98
N ILE A 385 -7.34 -7.79 2.33
CA ILE A 385 -6.39 -6.97 1.57
C ILE A 385 -4.94 -7.35 1.94
N ARG A 386 -4.08 -7.39 0.92
CA ARG A 386 -2.63 -7.50 1.02
C ARG A 386 -2.02 -6.35 0.21
N VAL A 387 -1.21 -5.51 0.85
CA VAL A 387 -0.64 -4.31 0.23
C VAL A 387 0.81 -4.58 -0.12
N ILE A 388 1.15 -4.50 -1.41
CA ILE A 388 2.54 -4.55 -1.85
C ILE A 388 3.18 -3.21 -1.52
N ASP A 389 4.14 -3.24 -0.61
CA ASP A 389 4.76 -2.10 0.02
C ASP A 389 6.28 -2.15 -0.13
N THR A 390 6.86 -1.13 -0.74
CA THR A 390 8.32 -1.04 -0.93
C THR A 390 9.05 -0.44 0.27
N PHE A 391 8.33 0.19 1.22
CA PHE A 391 8.97 0.94 2.32
C PHE A 391 9.04 0.16 3.63
N GLY A 392 8.08 -0.71 3.89
CA GLY A 392 7.87 -1.37 5.16
C GLY A 392 7.12 -0.46 6.15
N THR A 393 5.78 -0.43 6.04
CA THR A 393 4.91 0.38 6.90
C THR A 393 4.91 -0.14 8.33
N GLU A 394 5.27 0.73 9.28
CA GLU A 394 5.24 0.41 10.71
C GLU A 394 3.84 0.62 11.31
N PRO A 395 3.43 -0.19 12.31
CA PRO A 395 2.12 -0.10 12.96
C PRO A 395 1.74 1.28 13.45
N ALA A 396 2.67 2.03 14.06
CA ALA A 396 2.44 3.37 14.59
C ALA A 396 1.99 4.38 13.53
N TYR A 397 2.41 4.21 12.26
CA TYR A 397 2.04 5.08 11.15
C TYR A 397 0.72 4.66 10.49
N ASN A 398 0.32 3.40 10.65
CA ASN A 398 -0.86 2.82 10.02
C ASN A 398 -2.14 2.94 10.88
N HIS A 399 -1.99 3.05 12.21
CA HIS A 399 -3.11 3.17 13.13
C HIS A 399 -3.63 4.61 13.17
N GLU A 400 -4.88 4.85 12.75
CA GLU A 400 -5.44 6.19 12.55
C GLU A 400 -5.41 7.06 13.80
N GLU A 401 -5.92 6.55 14.91
CA GLU A 401 -5.98 7.28 16.18
C GLU A 401 -4.56 7.54 16.72
N TYR A 402 -3.75 6.50 16.81
CA TYR A 402 -2.40 6.59 17.34
C TYR A 402 -1.51 7.54 16.50
N ALA A 403 -1.53 7.40 15.17
CA ALA A 403 -0.78 8.26 14.28
C ALA A 403 -1.22 9.74 14.38
N THR A 404 -2.50 9.99 14.62
CA THR A 404 -3.03 11.34 14.78
C THR A 404 -2.58 11.96 16.10
N LEU A 405 -2.64 11.22 17.21
CA LEU A 405 -2.28 11.70 18.55
C LEU A 405 -0.76 11.93 18.68
N HIS A 406 0.06 11.07 18.08
CA HIS A 406 1.51 11.08 18.26
C HIS A 406 2.29 11.68 17.08
N GLY A 407 1.63 12.28 16.10
CA GLY A 407 2.28 12.96 14.98
C GLY A 407 2.92 12.04 13.92
N TYR A 408 2.51 10.76 13.84
CA TYR A 408 2.98 9.79 12.85
C TYR A 408 2.21 9.86 11.51
N ARG A 409 1.41 10.90 11.27
CA ARG A 409 0.65 11.05 10.02
C ARG A 409 1.60 11.26 8.83
N THR A 410 1.33 10.54 7.75
CA THR A 410 2.03 10.69 6.47
C THR A 410 1.03 10.85 5.31
N ASN A 411 1.54 11.26 4.15
CA ASN A 411 0.73 11.35 2.92
C ASN A 411 0.28 9.98 2.38
N TRP A 412 0.85 8.88 2.88
CA TRP A 412 0.46 7.50 2.53
C TRP A 412 -0.84 7.07 3.21
N GLY A 413 -1.29 7.86 4.20
CA GLY A 413 -2.50 7.61 4.96
C GLY A 413 -2.35 6.52 6.01
N TYR A 414 -3.40 6.37 6.78
CA TYR A 414 -3.57 5.32 7.77
C TYR A 414 -4.76 4.45 7.36
N TRP A 415 -4.59 3.14 7.49
CA TRP A 415 -5.53 2.18 6.93
C TRP A 415 -6.10 1.22 7.98
N ASN A 416 -5.54 1.22 9.19
CA ASN A 416 -5.90 0.28 10.26
C ASN A 416 -5.88 -1.18 9.78
N LEU A 417 -4.84 -1.54 9.03
CA LEU A 417 -4.53 -2.90 8.61
C LEU A 417 -3.57 -3.53 9.61
N HIS A 418 -3.56 -4.85 9.69
CA HIS A 418 -2.53 -5.55 10.43
C HIS A 418 -1.16 -5.33 9.75
N GLY A 419 -0.08 -5.15 10.53
CA GLY A 419 1.26 -4.91 9.98
C GLY A 419 1.69 -5.96 8.95
N GLN A 420 1.38 -7.23 9.19
CA GLN A 420 1.70 -8.33 8.28
C GLN A 420 0.84 -8.39 6.99
N GLN A 421 -0.16 -7.52 6.82
CA GLN A 421 -0.86 -7.35 5.55
C GLN A 421 -0.06 -6.50 4.55
N TYR A 422 0.96 -5.77 5.01
CA TYR A 422 1.94 -5.09 4.15
C TYR A 422 3.04 -6.07 3.76
N MET A 423 3.27 -6.20 2.45
CA MET A 423 4.13 -7.20 1.87
C MET A 423 5.31 -6.57 1.15
N THR A 424 6.51 -6.76 1.68
CA THR A 424 7.74 -6.10 1.23
C THR A 424 8.55 -6.91 0.23
N MET A 425 9.39 -6.22 -0.53
CA MET A 425 10.31 -6.84 -1.49
C MET A 425 11.51 -7.51 -0.80
N PHE A 426 11.91 -6.98 0.34
CA PHE A 426 12.97 -7.48 1.20
C PHE A 426 12.43 -7.61 2.62
N PRO A 427 13.06 -8.40 3.50
CA PRO A 427 12.66 -8.49 4.90
C PRO A 427 13.11 -7.25 5.67
N HIS A 428 12.48 -6.10 5.40
CA HIS A 428 12.82 -4.82 5.99
C HIS A 428 12.64 -4.78 7.50
N THR A 429 11.46 -5.20 7.94
CA THR A 429 11.13 -5.41 9.34
C THR A 429 10.24 -6.64 9.46
N PRO A 430 10.30 -7.39 10.59
CA PRO A 430 9.37 -8.49 10.82
C PRO A 430 7.94 -8.03 11.07
N ASP A 431 7.67 -6.74 11.27
CA ASP A 431 6.31 -6.21 11.35
C ASP A 431 5.51 -6.40 10.06
N ASN A 432 6.21 -6.58 8.93
CA ASN A 432 5.62 -6.80 7.61
C ASN A 432 5.89 -8.23 7.12
N SER A 433 5.07 -8.70 6.20
CA SER A 433 5.32 -9.97 5.52
C SER A 433 6.34 -9.79 4.40
N PHE A 434 7.36 -10.64 4.35
CA PHE A 434 8.34 -10.64 3.27
C PHE A 434 7.79 -11.40 2.06
N MET A 435 7.38 -10.68 1.01
CA MET A 435 6.91 -11.27 -0.25
C MET A 435 8.07 -11.65 -1.16
N GLY A 436 8.97 -10.72 -1.43
CA GLY A 436 10.12 -10.93 -2.29
C GLY A 436 9.82 -10.82 -3.79
N PHE A 437 10.78 -11.30 -4.55
CA PHE A 437 10.80 -11.53 -6.01
C PHE A 437 11.76 -12.69 -6.27
N VAL A 438 11.98 -13.07 -7.52
CA VAL A 438 12.97 -14.10 -7.85
C VAL A 438 14.10 -13.55 -8.73
N ALA A 439 15.29 -14.08 -8.56
CA ALA A 439 16.37 -13.93 -9.53
C ALA A 439 16.52 -15.25 -10.32
N GLU A 440 17.12 -15.14 -11.50
CA GLU A 440 17.27 -16.28 -12.39
C GLU A 440 18.26 -17.31 -11.79
N GLU A 441 17.79 -18.54 -11.65
CA GLU A 441 18.62 -19.66 -11.19
C GLU A 441 19.48 -20.14 -12.34
N LEU A 442 20.79 -20.25 -12.10
CA LEU A 442 21.76 -20.75 -13.08
C LEU A 442 21.99 -22.26 -12.90
N ASN A 443 22.02 -22.99 -13.99
CA ASN A 443 22.45 -24.37 -13.96
C ASN A 443 23.99 -24.46 -13.80
N GLU A 444 24.49 -25.67 -13.51
CA GLU A 444 25.90 -25.88 -13.22
C GLU A 444 26.80 -25.51 -14.41
N THR A 445 26.39 -25.83 -15.63
CA THR A 445 27.14 -25.47 -16.86
C THR A 445 27.23 -23.96 -17.01
N GLU A 446 26.15 -23.22 -16.76
CA GLU A 446 26.15 -21.76 -16.80
C GLU A 446 27.05 -21.17 -15.73
N ARG A 447 27.01 -21.69 -14.49
CA ARG A 447 27.89 -21.26 -13.39
C ARG A 447 29.36 -21.41 -13.75
N LEU A 448 29.74 -22.57 -14.26
CA LEU A 448 31.10 -22.85 -14.72
C LEU A 448 31.52 -21.93 -15.87
N ASN A 449 30.61 -21.68 -16.83
CA ASN A 449 30.88 -20.78 -17.94
C ASN A 449 31.09 -19.35 -17.46
N ILE A 450 30.30 -18.88 -16.51
CA ILE A 450 30.48 -17.55 -15.91
C ILE A 450 31.84 -17.43 -15.23
N GLN A 451 32.23 -18.42 -14.43
CA GLN A 451 33.52 -18.41 -13.73
C GLN A 451 34.70 -18.34 -14.70
N ARG A 452 34.65 -19.11 -15.80
CA ARG A 452 35.69 -19.14 -16.85
C ARG A 452 35.82 -17.84 -17.62
N ASN A 453 34.67 -17.15 -17.84
CA ASN A 453 34.59 -15.94 -18.68
C ASN A 453 34.56 -14.62 -17.89
N LYS A 454 34.76 -14.66 -16.56
CA LYS A 454 34.87 -13.45 -15.73
C LYS A 454 36.06 -12.59 -16.13
N VAL A 455 35.81 -11.30 -16.32
CA VAL A 455 36.82 -10.30 -16.63
C VAL A 455 37.28 -9.63 -15.33
N ASN A 456 38.45 -9.97 -14.86
CA ASN A 456 38.98 -9.56 -13.55
C ASN A 456 39.04 -8.05 -13.33
N ASN A 457 39.24 -7.29 -14.38
CA ASN A 457 39.38 -5.83 -14.32
C ASN A 457 38.14 -5.08 -14.86
N MET A 458 36.94 -5.66 -14.71
CA MET A 458 35.72 -5.07 -15.20
C MET A 458 34.73 -4.79 -14.06
N ALA A 459 34.30 -3.54 -13.95
CA ALA A 459 33.28 -3.07 -12.99
C ALA A 459 32.06 -2.51 -13.70
N VAL A 460 30.86 -2.80 -13.19
CA VAL A 460 29.59 -2.22 -13.63
C VAL A 460 29.04 -1.32 -12.55
N VAL A 461 28.64 -0.11 -12.92
CA VAL A 461 28.05 0.87 -12.01
C VAL A 461 26.53 0.78 -12.07
N TYR A 462 25.91 0.70 -10.90
CA TYR A 462 24.45 0.67 -10.71
C TYR A 462 23.85 2.08 -10.79
N GLY A 463 23.15 2.39 -11.89
CA GLY A 463 22.44 3.66 -12.06
C GLY A 463 22.09 3.92 -13.53
N LYS A 464 20.79 4.05 -13.85
CA LYS A 464 20.28 4.27 -15.21
C LYS A 464 20.16 5.75 -15.59
N GLU A 465 19.99 6.60 -14.59
CA GLU A 465 19.77 8.03 -14.75
C GLU A 465 20.99 8.82 -14.31
N ALA A 466 21.27 9.93 -14.99
CA ALA A 466 22.36 10.82 -14.63
C ALA A 466 22.25 11.33 -13.17
N SER A 467 21.02 11.52 -12.68
CA SER A 467 20.73 11.92 -11.31
C SER A 467 21.31 10.95 -10.26
N MET A 468 21.32 9.65 -10.55
CA MET A 468 21.89 8.61 -9.68
C MET A 468 23.41 8.70 -9.58
N TRP A 469 24.05 9.42 -10.50
CA TRP A 469 25.50 9.67 -10.52
C TRP A 469 25.89 10.96 -9.79
N LYS A 470 24.94 11.70 -9.19
CA LYS A 470 25.19 12.92 -8.41
C LYS A 470 25.63 12.63 -6.98
N LEU A 471 26.57 11.72 -6.80
CA LEU A 471 27.14 11.42 -5.48
C LEU A 471 28.32 12.34 -5.17
N GLN A 472 28.31 12.96 -3.98
CA GLN A 472 29.41 13.80 -3.51
C GLN A 472 30.67 12.96 -3.32
N GLY A 473 31.81 13.46 -3.78
CA GLY A 473 33.09 12.76 -3.68
C GLY A 473 33.30 11.61 -4.67
N LYS A 474 32.37 11.36 -5.59
CA LYS A 474 32.47 10.26 -6.58
C LYS A 474 33.71 10.32 -7.44
N GLU A 475 34.20 11.52 -7.74
CA GLU A 475 35.39 11.72 -8.56
C GLU A 475 36.64 11.03 -7.95
N LYS A 476 36.77 11.08 -6.62
CA LYS A 476 37.89 10.45 -5.88
C LYS A 476 37.80 8.94 -5.97
N PHE A 477 36.70 8.33 -5.56
CA PHE A 477 36.61 6.87 -5.55
C PHE A 477 36.51 6.27 -6.97
N LEU A 478 35.88 6.95 -7.93
CA LEU A 478 35.89 6.50 -9.33
C LEU A 478 37.29 6.59 -9.95
N ALA A 479 38.06 7.60 -9.60
CA ALA A 479 39.48 7.68 -10.02
C ALA A 479 40.30 6.56 -9.40
N ILE A 480 40.05 6.18 -8.14
CA ILE A 480 40.72 5.01 -7.52
C ILE A 480 40.30 3.74 -8.27
N LEU A 481 38.99 3.52 -8.48
CA LEU A 481 38.51 2.34 -9.19
C LEU A 481 39.07 2.23 -10.61
N HIS A 482 39.15 3.35 -11.33
CA HIS A 482 39.65 3.38 -12.72
C HIS A 482 41.12 2.99 -12.86
N ARG A 483 41.91 3.12 -11.79
CA ARG A 483 43.31 2.61 -11.79
C ARG A 483 43.37 1.09 -11.85
N TYR A 484 42.37 0.38 -11.40
CA TYR A 484 42.32 -1.08 -11.29
C TYR A 484 41.39 -1.74 -12.31
N MET A 485 40.28 -1.06 -12.69
CA MET A 485 39.22 -1.65 -13.47
C MET A 485 38.71 -0.72 -14.56
N GLU A 486 38.26 -1.30 -15.66
CA GLU A 486 37.45 -0.64 -16.66
C GLU A 486 36.03 -0.47 -16.11
N ILE A 487 35.49 0.75 -16.15
CA ILE A 487 34.21 1.09 -15.57
C ILE A 487 33.13 1.14 -16.65
N HIS A 488 32.10 0.31 -16.51
CA HIS A 488 30.96 0.24 -17.40
C HIS A 488 29.74 0.87 -16.74
N GLY A 489 29.02 1.75 -17.49
CA GLY A 489 27.79 2.40 -17.06
C GLY A 489 26.62 2.03 -17.95
N THR A 490 25.40 2.20 -17.45
CA THR A 490 24.15 1.97 -18.18
C THR A 490 23.24 3.20 -18.15
N VAL A 491 23.83 4.39 -18.20
CA VAL A 491 23.14 5.66 -18.09
C VAL A 491 22.47 6.03 -19.41
N TYR A 492 21.19 6.38 -19.33
CA TYR A 492 20.44 6.91 -20.47
C TYR A 492 20.73 8.39 -20.71
N TYR A 493 20.99 8.74 -21.95
CA TYR A 493 20.98 10.11 -22.47
C TYR A 493 20.70 10.10 -23.99
N GLU A 494 20.07 11.18 -24.49
CA GLU A 494 19.65 11.23 -25.90
C GLU A 494 20.76 11.69 -26.83
N THR A 495 21.41 12.78 -26.53
CA THR A 495 22.38 13.43 -27.46
C THR A 495 23.73 13.68 -26.85
N GLN A 496 23.80 14.21 -25.63
CA GLN A 496 25.06 14.60 -25.00
C GLN A 496 25.26 13.86 -23.68
N ARG A 497 26.51 13.36 -23.46
CA ARG A 497 26.89 12.71 -22.21
C ARG A 497 26.66 13.67 -21.04
N PRO A 498 25.92 13.25 -20.01
CA PRO A 498 25.76 14.06 -18.81
C PRO A 498 27.10 14.31 -18.11
N PRO A 499 27.32 15.53 -17.60
CA PRO A 499 28.57 15.86 -16.91
C PRO A 499 28.82 15.02 -15.66
N GLU A 500 27.76 14.46 -15.09
CA GLU A 500 27.82 13.56 -13.94
C GLU A 500 28.53 12.21 -14.26
N VAL A 501 28.58 11.80 -15.53
CA VAL A 501 29.20 10.56 -15.98
C VAL A 501 30.60 10.83 -16.52
N PRO A 502 31.69 10.44 -15.81
CA PRO A 502 33.06 10.69 -16.24
C PRO A 502 33.37 10.15 -17.63
N SER A 503 34.29 10.82 -18.35
CA SER A 503 34.63 10.49 -19.73
C SER A 503 35.25 9.08 -19.89
N PHE A 504 35.92 8.60 -18.87
CA PHE A 504 36.54 7.26 -18.87
C PHE A 504 35.54 6.11 -18.67
N VAL A 505 34.29 6.41 -18.34
CA VAL A 505 33.24 5.38 -18.16
C VAL A 505 32.73 4.93 -19.55
N LYS A 506 32.82 3.65 -19.82
CA LYS A 506 32.25 3.02 -21.00
C LYS A 506 30.75 2.84 -20.85
N ASN A 507 29.98 3.80 -21.37
CA ASN A 507 28.56 3.78 -21.21
C ASN A 507 27.86 2.97 -22.32
N HIS A 508 26.98 2.03 -21.91
CA HIS A 508 26.19 1.17 -22.81
C HIS A 508 24.77 1.72 -23.07
N GLY A 509 24.38 2.80 -22.38
CA GLY A 509 23.01 3.27 -22.41
C GLY A 509 22.04 2.32 -21.73
N LEU A 510 20.75 2.39 -22.10
CA LEU A 510 19.75 1.47 -21.58
C LEU A 510 19.90 0.10 -22.25
N LEU A 511 20.28 -0.91 -21.50
CA LEU A 511 20.38 -2.27 -21.99
C LEU A 511 19.05 -3.02 -21.76
N PRO A 512 18.56 -3.80 -22.74
CA PRO A 512 17.56 -4.84 -22.51
C PRO A 512 18.03 -5.80 -21.41
N GLN A 513 17.11 -6.42 -20.70
CA GLN A 513 17.44 -7.25 -19.54
C GLN A 513 18.45 -8.39 -19.88
N GLN A 514 18.30 -9.03 -21.02
CA GLN A 514 19.22 -10.09 -21.44
C GLN A 514 20.64 -9.59 -21.67
N GLU A 515 20.80 -8.41 -22.26
CA GLU A 515 22.13 -7.81 -22.50
C GLU A 515 22.75 -7.35 -21.18
N LEU A 516 21.96 -6.82 -20.25
CA LEU A 516 22.41 -6.50 -18.91
C LEU A 516 22.89 -7.76 -18.17
N GLN A 517 22.16 -8.86 -18.26
CA GLN A 517 22.58 -10.14 -17.69
C GLN A 517 23.92 -10.60 -18.28
N GLN A 518 24.13 -10.48 -19.60
CA GLN A 518 25.41 -10.83 -20.24
C GLN A 518 26.56 -9.92 -19.76
N LEU A 519 26.28 -8.64 -19.52
CA LEU A 519 27.26 -7.70 -18.97
C LEU A 519 27.64 -8.11 -17.53
N LEU A 520 26.67 -8.46 -16.69
CA LEU A 520 26.87 -8.91 -15.32
C LEU A 520 27.62 -10.25 -15.26
N ARG A 521 27.36 -11.17 -16.19
CA ARG A 521 28.07 -12.46 -16.29
C ARG A 521 29.57 -12.26 -16.55
N LYS A 522 29.96 -11.17 -17.20
CA LYS A 522 31.38 -10.82 -17.50
C LYS A 522 32.02 -10.02 -16.37
N ALA A 523 31.29 -9.12 -15.74
CA ALA A 523 31.82 -8.19 -14.77
C ALA A 523 32.17 -8.88 -13.44
N LYS A 524 33.33 -8.54 -12.87
CA LYS A 524 33.76 -9.00 -11.55
C LYS A 524 33.10 -8.20 -10.41
N LEU A 525 32.94 -6.90 -10.64
CA LEU A 525 32.44 -5.96 -9.64
C LEU A 525 31.16 -5.31 -10.11
N PHE A 526 30.18 -5.22 -9.22
CA PHE A 526 29.00 -4.41 -9.34
C PHE A 526 29.00 -3.38 -8.21
N ILE A 527 28.98 -2.08 -8.53
CA ILE A 527 29.11 -1.01 -7.55
C ILE A 527 27.83 -0.18 -7.47
N GLY A 528 27.32 0.04 -6.26
CA GLY A 528 26.22 0.92 -5.96
C GLY A 528 26.68 2.28 -5.47
N PHE A 529 25.93 3.34 -5.80
CA PHE A 529 26.22 4.72 -5.38
C PHE A 529 25.34 5.20 -4.22
N GLY A 530 24.66 4.29 -3.52
CA GLY A 530 23.77 4.62 -2.42
C GLY A 530 22.31 4.80 -2.81
N PHE A 531 21.99 4.87 -4.10
CA PHE A 531 20.62 4.94 -4.64
C PHE A 531 20.54 4.21 -6.00
N PRO A 532 19.43 3.54 -6.34
CA PRO A 532 18.22 3.31 -5.52
C PRO A 532 18.47 2.36 -4.35
N TYR A 533 17.67 2.53 -3.28
CA TYR A 533 17.72 1.65 -2.12
C TYR A 533 17.03 0.32 -2.43
N GLU A 534 17.65 -0.77 -1.95
CA GLU A 534 17.01 -2.09 -1.88
C GLU A 534 16.31 -2.53 -3.19
N GLY A 535 16.96 -2.33 -4.33
CA GLY A 535 16.46 -2.79 -5.62
C GLY A 535 16.88 -4.22 -5.96
N PRO A 536 16.28 -4.89 -6.96
CA PRO A 536 16.63 -6.25 -7.39
C PRO A 536 18.01 -6.41 -8.00
N ALA A 537 18.55 -5.35 -8.62
CA ALA A 537 19.78 -5.43 -9.44
C ALA A 537 21.02 -5.93 -8.69
N PRO A 538 21.29 -5.55 -7.42
CA PRO A 538 22.40 -6.13 -6.65
C PRO A 538 22.31 -7.66 -6.50
N LEU A 539 21.11 -8.20 -6.22
CA LEU A 539 20.92 -9.65 -6.12
C LEU A 539 21.11 -10.35 -7.47
N GLU A 540 20.61 -9.75 -8.56
CA GLU A 540 20.86 -10.26 -9.92
C GLU A 540 22.36 -10.25 -10.26
N ALA A 541 23.10 -9.23 -9.84
CA ALA A 541 24.55 -9.16 -10.05
C ALA A 541 25.27 -10.26 -9.27
N ILE A 542 24.93 -10.46 -7.99
CA ILE A 542 25.51 -11.51 -7.14
C ILE A 542 25.17 -12.89 -7.71
N ALA A 543 23.93 -13.11 -8.16
CA ALA A 543 23.51 -14.36 -8.81
C ALA A 543 24.30 -14.65 -10.10
N ASN A 544 24.82 -13.62 -10.76
CA ASN A 544 25.70 -13.73 -11.93
C ASN A 544 27.19 -13.69 -11.58
N GLY A 545 27.56 -13.86 -10.32
CA GLY A 545 28.95 -13.96 -9.85
C GLY A 545 29.70 -12.62 -9.80
N CYS A 546 28.98 -11.49 -9.61
CA CYS A 546 29.62 -10.23 -9.28
C CYS A 546 29.79 -10.09 -7.76
N ILE A 547 30.84 -9.41 -7.34
CA ILE A 547 30.93 -8.88 -5.99
C ILE A 547 30.17 -7.56 -5.97
N PHE A 548 29.30 -7.37 -4.98
CA PHE A 548 28.57 -6.13 -4.80
C PHE A 548 29.28 -5.23 -3.80
N LEU A 549 29.77 -4.08 -4.26
CA LEU A 549 30.39 -3.03 -3.43
C LEU A 549 29.40 -1.90 -3.24
N GLN A 550 29.12 -1.55 -1.98
CA GLN A 550 28.13 -0.52 -1.63
C GLN A 550 28.61 0.42 -0.52
N PRO A 551 28.10 1.66 -0.48
CA PRO A 551 28.43 2.60 0.59
C PRO A 551 27.74 2.23 1.89
N LYS A 552 28.47 2.38 3.00
CA LYS A 552 27.96 2.44 4.35
C LYS A 552 27.47 3.86 4.64
N PHE A 553 26.34 3.98 5.33
CA PHE A 553 25.79 5.26 5.75
C PHE A 553 26.09 5.52 7.23
N ASN A 554 26.76 6.63 7.51
CA ASN A 554 27.05 7.06 8.87
C ASN A 554 26.81 8.59 9.02
N PRO A 555 25.75 9.04 9.71
CA PRO A 555 24.73 8.20 10.36
C PRO A 555 23.83 7.42 9.36
N PRO A 556 23.16 6.34 9.79
CA PRO A 556 22.21 5.63 8.95
C PRO A 556 21.12 6.56 8.41
N HIS A 557 20.66 6.33 7.17
CA HIS A 557 19.59 7.11 6.56
C HIS A 557 18.24 6.75 7.17
N SER A 558 17.38 7.75 7.42
CA SER A 558 16.04 7.58 7.98
C SER A 558 15.12 8.72 7.59
N SER A 559 13.86 8.65 8.00
CA SER A 559 12.87 9.74 7.81
C SER A 559 13.28 11.06 8.49
N LEU A 560 14.19 11.03 9.46
CA LEU A 560 14.66 12.22 10.18
C LEU A 560 15.79 12.97 9.47
N ASN A 561 16.63 12.29 8.70
CA ASN A 561 17.87 12.86 8.15
C ASN A 561 18.05 12.72 6.64
N HIS A 562 17.10 12.07 5.93
CA HIS A 562 17.25 11.85 4.49
C HIS A 562 15.96 12.10 3.72
N GLU A 563 16.05 12.90 2.63
CA GLU A 563 14.92 13.34 1.80
C GLU A 563 14.08 12.17 1.27
N PHE A 564 14.73 11.10 0.79
CA PHE A 564 14.02 9.94 0.24
C PHE A 564 13.10 9.27 1.25
N PHE A 565 13.46 9.24 2.53
CA PHE A 565 12.66 8.59 3.58
C PHE A 565 11.68 9.55 4.26
N ARG A 566 11.84 10.86 4.08
CA ARG A 566 10.97 11.88 4.70
C ARG A 566 9.52 11.69 4.27
N GLY A 567 8.62 11.64 5.25
CA GLY A 567 7.18 11.48 5.02
C GLY A 567 6.73 10.06 4.63
N LYS A 568 7.62 9.06 4.64
CA LYS A 568 7.26 7.65 4.48
C LYS A 568 6.81 7.05 5.81
N PRO A 569 5.96 6.01 5.80
CA PRO A 569 5.34 5.45 7.02
C PRO A 569 6.30 4.50 7.78
N THR A 570 7.52 4.95 8.01
CA THR A 570 8.57 4.17 8.67
C THR A 570 9.57 5.06 9.39
N SER A 571 10.07 4.62 10.54
CA SER A 571 11.18 5.21 11.28
C SER A 571 12.50 4.45 11.08
N ARG A 572 12.51 3.46 10.20
CA ARG A 572 13.62 2.55 9.92
C ARG A 572 14.92 3.30 9.64
N LYS A 573 16.02 2.78 10.19
CA LYS A 573 17.38 3.26 9.97
C LYS A 573 18.09 2.35 8.98
N VAL A 574 18.47 2.89 7.82
CA VAL A 574 19.08 2.17 6.71
C VAL A 574 20.59 2.37 6.75
N SER A 575 21.36 1.33 7.05
CA SER A 575 22.81 1.35 7.29
C SER A 575 23.65 1.40 6.01
N SER A 576 23.09 0.94 4.88
CA SER A 576 23.76 0.85 3.58
C SER A 576 22.74 0.95 2.45
N GLN A 577 23.20 0.96 1.20
CA GLN A 577 22.30 0.96 0.04
C GLN A 577 21.37 -0.26 0.02
N HIS A 578 21.85 -1.41 0.48
CA HIS A 578 21.12 -2.68 0.46
C HIS A 578 21.36 -3.47 1.75
N PRO A 579 20.68 -3.14 2.87
CA PRO A 579 20.89 -3.77 4.17
C PRO A 579 20.71 -5.29 4.18
N TYR A 580 19.76 -5.82 3.39
CA TYR A 580 19.60 -7.27 3.26
C TYR A 580 20.89 -7.93 2.72
N ALA A 581 21.46 -7.39 1.65
CA ALA A 581 22.67 -7.93 1.07
C ALA A 581 23.87 -7.83 2.03
N GLU A 582 23.94 -6.73 2.80
CA GLU A 582 24.95 -6.54 3.85
C GLU A 582 24.83 -7.61 4.96
N GLN A 583 23.60 -7.82 5.45
CA GLN A 583 23.34 -8.60 6.66
C GLN A 583 23.24 -10.10 6.41
N TYR A 584 22.54 -10.51 5.34
CA TYR A 584 22.21 -11.92 5.09
C TYR A 584 23.09 -12.59 4.04
N ILE A 585 23.81 -11.83 3.22
CA ILE A 585 24.78 -12.35 2.25
C ILE A 585 26.20 -12.09 2.77
N GLY A 586 26.58 -10.83 2.90
CA GLY A 586 27.87 -10.43 3.45
C GLY A 586 29.07 -10.87 2.57
N ARG A 587 30.26 -10.80 3.16
CA ARG A 587 31.49 -11.23 2.50
C ARG A 587 31.49 -12.73 2.21
N PRO A 588 32.10 -13.15 1.10
CA PRO A 588 32.89 -12.36 0.13
C PRO A 588 32.04 -11.70 -0.97
N HIS A 589 30.73 -11.94 -1.08
CA HIS A 589 29.89 -11.48 -2.18
C HIS A 589 29.47 -10.03 -2.04
N VAL A 590 29.37 -9.51 -0.82
CA VAL A 590 28.95 -8.15 -0.51
C VAL A 590 29.99 -7.47 0.37
N ILE A 591 30.44 -6.30 -0.06
CA ILE A 591 31.43 -5.48 0.66
C ILE A 591 30.79 -4.11 0.90
N THR A 592 30.65 -3.73 2.18
CA THR A 592 30.07 -2.45 2.61
C THR A 592 31.15 -1.62 3.29
N ILE A 593 31.45 -0.43 2.75
CA ILE A 593 32.53 0.44 3.22
C ILE A 593 32.14 1.91 3.18
N ASP A 594 32.88 2.77 3.86
CA ASP A 594 32.74 4.21 3.73
C ASP A 594 33.41 4.72 2.44
N PHE A 595 32.61 5.15 1.47
CA PHE A 595 33.10 5.70 0.19
C PHE A 595 33.83 7.05 0.35
N ASN A 596 33.69 7.73 1.48
CA ASN A 596 34.41 8.95 1.79
C ASN A 596 35.84 8.65 2.29
N ASN A 597 36.10 7.42 2.75
CA ASN A 597 37.43 6.96 3.16
C ASN A 597 38.17 6.36 1.96
N SER A 598 39.06 7.16 1.34
CA SER A 598 39.82 6.73 0.15
C SER A 598 40.77 5.54 0.40
N GLU A 599 41.32 5.40 1.62
CA GLU A 599 42.17 4.29 1.98
C GLU A 599 41.39 2.98 2.12
N GLU A 600 40.25 3.03 2.80
CA GLU A 600 39.35 1.89 2.93
C GLU A 600 38.81 1.46 1.54
N PHE A 601 38.49 2.42 0.68
CA PHE A 601 38.04 2.15 -0.67
C PHE A 601 39.14 1.48 -1.50
N ASP A 602 40.33 2.01 -1.51
CA ASP A 602 41.50 1.43 -2.24
C ASP A 602 41.84 0.01 -1.72
N ALA A 603 41.82 -0.19 -0.40
CA ALA A 603 42.04 -1.49 0.21
C ALA A 603 40.95 -2.50 -0.22
N ALA A 604 39.70 -2.10 -0.25
CA ALA A 604 38.59 -2.95 -0.71
C ALA A 604 38.75 -3.33 -2.19
N ILE A 605 39.12 -2.40 -3.06
CA ILE A 605 39.37 -2.73 -4.48
C ILE A 605 40.52 -3.71 -4.62
N ARG A 606 41.61 -3.54 -3.89
CA ARG A 606 42.73 -4.50 -3.90
C ARG A 606 42.32 -5.89 -3.38
N GLU A 607 41.45 -5.96 -2.37
CA GLU A 607 40.87 -7.21 -1.90
C GLU A 607 40.04 -7.87 -3.01
N ILE A 608 39.11 -7.10 -3.65
CA ILE A 608 38.27 -7.57 -4.73
C ILE A 608 39.09 -8.13 -5.90
N MET A 609 40.23 -7.48 -6.24
CA MET A 609 41.11 -7.97 -7.32
C MET A 609 41.70 -9.36 -7.04
N ARG A 610 41.88 -9.71 -5.75
CA ARG A 610 42.51 -10.98 -5.33
C ARG A 610 41.55 -12.14 -5.14
N ILE A 611 40.26 -11.85 -4.80
CA ILE A 611 39.25 -12.87 -4.53
C ILE A 611 38.45 -13.20 -5.80
N ASN A 612 38.00 -14.43 -5.91
CA ASN A 612 37.00 -14.87 -6.89
C ASN A 612 35.82 -15.42 -6.12
N VAL A 613 34.62 -15.08 -6.59
CA VAL A 613 33.37 -15.56 -6.02
C VAL A 613 32.59 -16.37 -7.04
N GLU A 614 31.87 -17.38 -6.56
CA GLU A 614 30.94 -18.12 -7.37
C GLU A 614 29.61 -17.38 -7.49
N PRO A 615 28.84 -17.59 -8.56
CA PRO A 615 27.44 -17.15 -8.60
C PRO A 615 26.69 -17.64 -7.37
N PHE A 616 26.07 -16.70 -6.62
CA PHE A 616 25.35 -17.01 -5.40
C PHE A 616 23.95 -16.42 -5.44
N LEU A 617 22.94 -17.25 -5.21
CA LEU A 617 21.55 -16.81 -5.08
C LEU A 617 21.01 -17.30 -3.74
N PRO A 618 20.59 -16.40 -2.83
CA PRO A 618 19.91 -16.79 -1.61
C PRO A 618 18.65 -17.60 -1.92
N TYR A 619 18.43 -18.68 -1.19
CA TYR A 619 17.30 -19.59 -1.44
C TYR A 619 15.95 -18.87 -1.46
N GLU A 620 15.74 -17.90 -0.61
CA GLU A 620 14.50 -17.13 -0.52
C GLU A 620 14.19 -16.27 -1.77
N TYR A 621 15.17 -16.07 -2.66
CA TYR A 621 14.99 -15.41 -3.96
C TYR A 621 15.03 -16.39 -5.15
N THR A 622 14.97 -17.70 -4.88
CA THR A 622 14.66 -18.73 -5.89
C THR A 622 13.16 -18.83 -6.11
N CYS A 623 12.75 -19.40 -7.24
CA CYS A 623 11.34 -19.68 -7.49
C CYS A 623 10.73 -20.57 -6.41
N GLU A 624 11.46 -21.59 -5.93
CA GLU A 624 10.99 -22.49 -4.88
C GLU A 624 10.83 -21.76 -3.54
N GLY A 625 11.82 -20.97 -3.11
CA GLY A 625 11.76 -20.21 -1.87
C GLY A 625 10.61 -19.20 -1.84
N MET A 626 10.29 -18.57 -2.98
CA MET A 626 9.13 -17.67 -3.10
C MET A 626 7.82 -18.46 -3.06
N LEU A 627 7.72 -19.61 -3.74
CA LEU A 627 6.51 -20.46 -3.70
C LEU A 627 6.22 -20.97 -2.28
N GLU A 628 7.24 -21.37 -1.52
CA GLU A 628 7.08 -21.76 -0.11
C GLU A 628 6.44 -20.65 0.72
N ARG A 629 6.98 -19.41 0.62
CA ARG A 629 6.46 -18.26 1.37
C ARG A 629 5.02 -17.93 0.99
N VAL A 630 4.77 -17.76 -0.32
CA VAL A 630 3.43 -17.39 -0.81
C VAL A 630 2.42 -18.45 -0.44
N HIS A 631 2.77 -19.75 -0.57
CA HIS A 631 1.95 -20.86 -0.13
C HIS A 631 1.62 -20.75 1.37
N ALA A 632 2.65 -20.59 2.23
CA ALA A 632 2.47 -20.52 3.66
C ALA A 632 1.56 -19.34 4.06
N TYR A 633 1.75 -18.17 3.48
CA TYR A 633 0.92 -17.00 3.76
C TYR A 633 -0.54 -17.22 3.34
N ILE A 634 -0.79 -17.74 2.14
CA ILE A 634 -2.16 -17.92 1.64
C ILE A 634 -2.93 -18.98 2.44
N GLN A 635 -2.27 -20.05 2.87
CA GLN A 635 -2.93 -21.12 3.60
C GLN A 635 -3.12 -20.82 5.09
N ASN A 636 -2.26 -19.99 5.69
CA ASN A 636 -2.19 -19.90 7.14
C ASN A 636 -2.44 -18.48 7.71
N GLN A 637 -2.20 -17.39 6.94
CA GLN A 637 -2.47 -16.04 7.42
C GLN A 637 -3.96 -15.70 7.29
N ASP A 638 -4.68 -15.68 8.39
CA ASP A 638 -6.08 -15.24 8.47
C ASP A 638 -6.18 -13.98 9.34
N PHE A 639 -6.57 -12.88 8.72
CA PHE A 639 -6.84 -11.60 9.40
C PHE A 639 -8.35 -11.30 9.49
N CYS A 640 -9.22 -12.21 9.02
CA CYS A 640 -10.68 -12.05 9.04
C CYS A 640 -11.33 -12.71 10.25
N SER A 641 -10.70 -13.74 10.80
CA SER A 641 -11.16 -14.32 12.04
C SER A 641 -10.95 -13.31 13.17
N PRO A 642 -11.98 -13.03 13.99
CA PRO A 642 -11.80 -12.16 15.13
C PRO A 642 -10.70 -12.77 16.00
N GLU A 643 -9.68 -11.97 16.30
CA GLU A 643 -8.72 -12.35 17.31
C GLU A 643 -9.51 -12.70 18.57
N ALA A 644 -9.22 -13.84 19.18
CA ALA A 644 -9.87 -14.18 20.46
C ALA A 644 -9.64 -12.99 21.39
N PRO A 645 -10.70 -12.40 21.95
CA PRO A 645 -10.55 -11.24 22.81
C PRO A 645 -9.54 -11.60 23.89
N PHE A 646 -8.62 -10.69 24.21
CA PHE A 646 -7.77 -10.86 25.37
C PHE A 646 -8.71 -11.21 26.54
N PRO A 647 -8.45 -12.31 27.26
CA PRO A 647 -9.34 -12.66 28.38
C PRO A 647 -9.44 -11.44 29.29
N PRO A 648 -10.66 -11.07 29.74
CA PRO A 648 -10.85 -9.89 30.55
C PRO A 648 -10.01 -10.01 31.82
N VAL A 649 -9.09 -9.08 32.00
CA VAL A 649 -8.32 -8.94 33.25
C VAL A 649 -9.21 -8.17 34.22
N ASN A 650 -9.51 -8.74 35.37
CA ASN A 650 -10.22 -8.01 36.43
C ASN A 650 -9.29 -6.93 37.02
N SER A 651 -9.84 -5.99 37.78
CA SER A 651 -9.10 -4.92 38.44
C SER A 651 -8.01 -5.38 39.44
N SER A 652 -7.91 -6.69 39.71
CA SER A 652 -6.85 -7.33 40.51
C SER A 652 -5.82 -8.09 39.66
N GLY A 653 -5.91 -8.03 38.32
CA GLY A 653 -4.98 -8.71 37.41
C GLY A 653 -5.19 -10.23 37.29
N ALA A 654 -6.28 -10.77 37.84
CA ALA A 654 -6.55 -12.22 37.80
C ALA A 654 -7.52 -12.59 36.67
N TRP A 655 -7.31 -13.72 36.04
CA TRP A 655 -8.15 -14.26 34.97
C TRP A 655 -9.51 -14.73 35.48
N LEU A 656 -10.59 -14.37 34.75
CA LEU A 656 -11.92 -14.92 35.02
C LEU A 656 -12.12 -16.28 34.31
N GLY A 657 -11.30 -17.25 34.59
CA GLY A 657 -11.40 -18.61 34.06
C GLY A 657 -10.25 -19.48 34.57
N SER A 658 -10.46 -20.78 34.64
CA SER A 658 -9.40 -21.69 35.13
C SER A 658 -8.16 -21.56 34.27
N PRO A 659 -6.96 -21.33 34.84
CA PRO A 659 -5.73 -21.21 34.10
C PRO A 659 -5.44 -22.49 33.33
N PRO A 660 -4.94 -22.41 32.07
CA PRO A 660 -4.37 -23.60 31.43
C PRO A 660 -3.17 -24.09 32.22
N SER A 661 -3.05 -25.42 32.33
CA SER A 661 -2.06 -26.15 33.14
C SER A 661 -0.59 -25.74 32.94
N PRO A 662 0.29 -26.09 33.86
CA PRO A 662 1.49 -25.34 34.20
C PRO A 662 2.57 -25.31 33.10
N PHE A 663 3.27 -24.19 33.07
CA PHE A 663 4.45 -23.90 32.30
C PHE A 663 5.57 -24.92 32.51
N MET A 664 6.18 -25.43 31.41
CA MET A 664 7.43 -26.17 31.52
C MET A 664 8.61 -25.23 31.28
N LEU A 665 9.39 -25.00 32.32
CA LEU A 665 10.70 -24.35 32.23
C LEU A 665 11.71 -25.43 31.80
N LEU A 666 12.42 -25.19 30.70
CA LEU A 666 13.58 -25.99 30.37
C LEU A 666 14.80 -25.45 31.13
N PRO A 667 15.49 -26.29 31.94
CA PRO A 667 16.68 -25.85 32.66
C PRO A 667 17.82 -25.55 31.69
N ASN A 668 18.50 -24.42 31.90
CA ASN A 668 19.75 -23.97 31.27
C ASN A 668 19.66 -23.12 29.97
N SER A 669 18.58 -22.42 29.70
CA SER A 669 18.65 -21.36 28.71
C SER A 669 17.95 -20.08 29.20
N SER A 670 18.56 -18.94 28.96
CA SER A 670 17.92 -17.62 29.07
C SER A 670 16.74 -17.45 28.10
N ILE A 671 16.34 -18.48 27.40
CA ILE A 671 15.28 -18.54 26.41
C ILE A 671 14.18 -19.40 26.99
N LEU A 672 13.05 -18.78 27.33
CA LEU A 672 11.85 -19.47 27.81
C LEU A 672 11.05 -19.96 26.59
N THR A 673 10.75 -21.27 26.61
CA THR A 673 9.85 -21.90 25.64
C THR A 673 8.51 -22.13 26.31
N TRP A 674 7.44 -21.57 25.79
CA TRP A 674 6.09 -21.78 26.29
C TRP A 674 5.46 -22.98 25.58
N ALA A 675 5.05 -23.99 26.36
CA ALA A 675 4.23 -25.09 25.87
C ALA A 675 2.79 -24.86 26.32
N PHE A 676 1.93 -24.40 25.43
CA PHE A 676 0.49 -24.44 25.66
C PHE A 676 -0.07 -25.78 25.17
N ASN A 677 -1.10 -26.27 25.86
CA ASN A 677 -1.86 -27.42 25.41
C ASN A 677 -2.45 -27.13 24.01
N ALA A 678 -1.86 -27.73 23.00
CA ALA A 678 -2.02 -27.39 21.57
C ALA A 678 -3.42 -27.67 21.00
N SER A 679 -4.37 -28.13 21.79
CA SER A 679 -5.69 -28.57 21.31
C SER A 679 -6.72 -27.45 21.08
N TYR A 680 -6.42 -26.19 21.44
CA TYR A 680 -7.44 -25.13 21.36
C TYR A 680 -7.09 -23.90 20.49
N TYR A 681 -5.83 -23.74 20.03
CA TYR A 681 -5.45 -22.58 19.24
C TYR A 681 -4.65 -22.98 18.00
N THR A 682 -5.28 -22.94 16.84
CA THR A 682 -4.59 -22.96 15.55
C THR A 682 -3.93 -21.61 15.33
N SER A 683 -2.71 -21.39 15.82
CA SER A 683 -1.93 -20.19 15.50
C SER A 683 -0.93 -20.49 14.41
N TRP A 684 -0.71 -19.54 13.54
CA TRP A 684 0.40 -19.55 12.60
C TRP A 684 1.18 -18.22 12.74
N PRO A 685 2.50 -18.24 12.94
CA PRO A 685 3.36 -19.41 13.18
C PRO A 685 2.93 -20.23 14.40
N PRO A 686 3.26 -21.57 14.42
CA PRO A 686 2.90 -22.42 15.54
C PRO A 686 3.52 -21.91 16.84
N LEU A 687 2.77 -22.01 17.94
CA LEU A 687 3.18 -21.48 19.24
C LEU A 687 4.46 -22.15 19.77
N SER A 688 4.76 -23.38 19.35
CA SER A 688 6.01 -24.09 19.65
C SER A 688 7.26 -23.34 19.17
N ALA A 689 7.12 -22.45 18.19
CA ALA A 689 8.21 -21.61 17.68
C ALA A 689 8.55 -20.43 18.61
N LEU A 690 7.66 -20.05 19.55
CA LEU A 690 7.85 -18.90 20.43
C LEU A 690 9.07 -19.06 21.33
N ARG A 691 9.92 -18.03 21.37
CA ARG A 691 11.03 -17.83 22.29
C ARG A 691 10.89 -16.42 22.88
N LEU A 692 10.61 -16.33 24.17
CA LEU A 692 10.46 -15.04 24.84
C LEU A 692 11.81 -14.51 25.30
N LEU A 693 12.13 -13.26 24.90
CA LEU A 693 13.34 -12.55 25.31
C LEU A 693 12.97 -11.15 25.83
N ALA A 694 13.83 -10.60 26.69
CA ALA A 694 13.82 -9.18 27.03
C ALA A 694 14.81 -8.43 26.14
N SER A 695 14.43 -7.22 25.67
CA SER A 695 15.38 -6.31 25.04
C SER A 695 16.17 -5.54 26.13
N LEU A 696 17.31 -4.98 25.74
CA LEU A 696 17.94 -3.91 26.51
C LEU A 696 17.16 -2.59 26.35
N GLU A 697 17.33 -1.68 27.29
CA GLU A 697 16.82 -0.31 27.13
C GLU A 697 17.34 0.34 25.83
N GLY A 698 16.48 1.03 25.10
CA GLY A 698 16.84 1.60 23.81
C GLY A 698 16.93 0.61 22.64
N GLN A 699 16.80 -0.69 22.90
CA GLN A 699 16.87 -1.75 21.90
C GLN A 699 15.48 -2.18 21.44
N SER A 700 15.28 -2.32 20.13
CA SER A 700 14.05 -2.90 19.56
C SER A 700 14.04 -4.43 19.69
N CYS A 701 12.85 -5.04 19.60
CA CYS A 701 12.72 -6.49 19.53
C CYS A 701 13.36 -7.08 18.26
N VAL A 702 13.38 -6.35 17.16
CA VAL A 702 14.15 -6.76 15.97
C VAL A 702 15.60 -7.03 16.34
N LYS A 703 16.24 -6.09 17.05
CA LYS A 703 17.64 -6.21 17.40
C LYS A 703 17.90 -7.24 18.50
N ALA A 704 17.01 -7.33 19.51
CA ALA A 704 17.10 -8.33 20.58
C ALA A 704 17.05 -9.76 20.02
N CYS A 705 16.03 -10.09 19.21
CA CYS A 705 15.92 -11.40 18.58
C CYS A 705 17.08 -11.69 17.63
N GLN A 706 17.50 -10.72 16.81
CA GLN A 706 18.64 -10.87 15.89
C GLN A 706 19.94 -11.21 16.62
N THR A 707 20.21 -10.57 17.76
CA THR A 707 21.42 -10.86 18.57
C THR A 707 21.43 -12.30 19.08
N ALA A 708 20.23 -12.89 19.30
CA ALA A 708 20.06 -14.29 19.69
C ALA A 708 19.99 -15.25 18.49
N GLY A 709 20.20 -14.79 17.26
CA GLY A 709 20.06 -15.61 16.05
C GLY A 709 18.61 -15.98 15.70
N LEU A 710 17.65 -15.19 16.16
CA LEU A 710 16.20 -15.40 16.00
C LEU A 710 15.58 -14.22 15.24
N ILE A 711 14.30 -14.37 14.87
CA ILE A 711 13.48 -13.34 14.24
C ILE A 711 12.33 -12.97 15.18
N CYS A 712 12.05 -11.68 15.37
CA CYS A 712 10.88 -11.23 16.07
C CYS A 712 9.60 -11.54 15.25
N GLU A 713 8.52 -11.99 15.92
CA GLU A 713 7.29 -12.42 15.26
C GLU A 713 6.07 -11.69 15.83
N PRO A 714 5.52 -10.68 15.11
CA PRO A 714 4.41 -9.88 15.63
C PRO A 714 3.16 -10.70 15.98
N ALA A 715 2.86 -11.76 15.23
CA ALA A 715 1.70 -12.62 15.47
C ALA A 715 1.72 -13.31 16.84
N LEU A 716 2.89 -13.40 17.47
CA LEU A 716 3.06 -14.05 18.77
C LEU A 716 2.95 -13.08 19.95
N TYR A 717 2.88 -11.75 19.74
CA TYR A 717 2.71 -10.78 20.81
C TYR A 717 1.46 -11.05 21.66
N ARG A 718 0.37 -11.47 21.05
CA ARG A 718 -0.89 -11.79 21.76
C ARG A 718 -0.75 -12.84 22.84
N PHE A 719 0.28 -13.70 22.77
CA PHE A 719 0.54 -14.73 23.76
C PHE A 719 1.45 -14.27 24.90
N ILE A 720 2.13 -13.15 24.73
CA ILE A 720 3.06 -12.60 25.74
C ILE A 720 2.59 -11.24 26.29
N ASN A 721 1.49 -10.69 25.82
CA ASN A 721 0.90 -9.45 26.30
C ASN A 721 0.06 -9.71 27.58
N ILE A 722 0.70 -10.31 28.58
CA ILE A 722 0.10 -10.74 29.85
C ILE A 722 1.10 -10.56 30.99
N LYS A 723 0.62 -10.41 32.22
CA LYS A 723 1.45 -10.17 33.41
C LYS A 723 2.46 -11.30 33.66
N GLU A 724 2.06 -12.54 33.43
CA GLU A 724 2.88 -13.74 33.65
C GLU A 724 4.13 -13.76 32.77
N ALA A 725 4.09 -13.14 31.57
CA ALA A 725 5.22 -13.05 30.69
C ALA A 725 6.34 -12.15 31.24
N PHE A 726 5.99 -11.11 31.99
CA PHE A 726 6.97 -10.29 32.72
C PHE A 726 7.62 -11.06 33.84
N SER A 727 6.82 -11.78 34.65
CA SER A 727 7.34 -12.61 35.74
C SER A 727 8.27 -13.72 35.24
N ALA A 728 8.03 -14.24 34.04
CA ALA A 728 8.86 -15.26 33.43
C ALA A 728 10.24 -14.74 32.95
N LEU A 729 10.40 -13.42 32.86
CA LEU A 729 11.66 -12.74 32.59
C LEU A 729 12.24 -12.04 33.83
N ASP A 730 11.77 -12.44 35.05
CA ASP A 730 12.20 -11.92 36.34
C ASP A 730 11.89 -10.42 36.57
N PHE A 731 10.98 -9.83 35.77
CA PHE A 731 10.52 -8.46 35.99
C PHE A 731 9.51 -8.42 37.15
N GLN A 732 9.76 -7.51 38.09
CA GLN A 732 8.89 -7.26 39.26
C GLN A 732 8.00 -6.03 38.91
N CYS A 733 6.74 -6.25 38.57
CA CYS A 733 5.79 -5.18 38.28
C CYS A 733 5.15 -4.66 39.57
N GLU A 734 5.44 -3.46 40.01
CA GLU A 734 4.72 -2.75 41.05
C GLU A 734 3.39 -2.20 40.55
N GLY A 735 3.37 -1.73 39.29
CA GLY A 735 2.19 -1.27 38.55
C GLY A 735 1.97 -2.06 37.26
N LEU A 736 0.69 -2.19 36.84
CA LEU A 736 0.29 -2.74 35.56
C LEU A 736 -0.62 -1.74 34.86
N GLU A 737 -0.20 -1.24 33.71
CA GLU A 737 -0.99 -0.35 32.87
C GLU A 737 -1.37 -1.01 31.55
N SER A 738 -2.46 -0.56 30.92
CA SER A 738 -2.87 -1.00 29.60
C SER A 738 -3.26 0.23 28.79
N GLU A 739 -2.52 0.47 27.72
CA GLU A 739 -2.74 1.62 26.84
C GLU A 739 -2.37 1.32 25.39
N MET A 740 -2.78 2.21 24.48
CA MET A 740 -2.33 2.21 23.10
C MET A 740 -0.91 2.75 23.02
N ASN A 741 0.09 1.87 23.00
CA ASN A 741 1.49 2.25 22.90
C ASN A 741 2.28 1.25 22.06
N HIS A 742 2.78 1.62 20.89
CA HIS A 742 3.50 0.73 19.99
C HIS A 742 4.80 0.14 20.58
N LEU A 743 5.19 0.56 21.77
CA LEU A 743 6.32 0.00 22.53
C LEU A 743 5.91 -1.17 23.43
N PHE A 744 4.61 -1.36 23.71
CA PHE A 744 4.12 -2.39 24.62
C PHE A 744 3.92 -3.74 23.91
N PRO A 745 4.07 -4.89 24.62
CA PRO A 745 4.39 -5.01 26.05
C PRO A 745 5.84 -4.63 26.38
N ALA A 746 6.02 -3.90 27.47
CA ALA A 746 7.33 -3.41 27.90
C ALA A 746 7.36 -3.14 29.41
N PHE A 747 8.58 -3.20 30.01
CA PHE A 747 8.86 -2.89 31.40
C PHE A 747 9.61 -1.57 31.51
N SER A 748 9.19 -0.70 32.43
CA SER A 748 9.89 0.52 32.81
C SER A 748 10.64 0.29 34.11
N ALA A 749 11.98 0.30 34.06
CA ALA A 749 12.79 0.13 35.27
C ALA A 749 12.71 1.36 36.19
N GLU A 750 12.51 2.56 35.63
CA GLU A 750 12.40 3.80 36.40
C GLU A 750 11.21 3.83 37.35
N HIS A 751 10.08 3.25 36.94
CA HIS A 751 8.81 3.24 37.68
C HIS A 751 8.41 1.86 38.19
N ALA A 752 9.19 0.80 37.91
CA ALA A 752 8.84 -0.62 38.13
C ALA A 752 7.45 -0.97 37.58
N GLU A 753 7.09 -0.37 36.43
CA GLU A 753 5.79 -0.52 35.78
C GLU A 753 5.85 -1.45 34.55
N CYS A 754 4.81 -2.28 34.43
CA CYS A 754 4.62 -3.16 33.28
C CYS A 754 3.49 -2.64 32.39
N GLY A 755 3.79 -2.36 31.12
CA GLY A 755 2.81 -1.88 30.15
C GLY A 755 2.32 -2.98 29.23
N LEU A 756 0.99 -3.12 29.11
CA LEU A 756 0.30 -4.02 28.19
C LEU A 756 -0.28 -3.23 27.01
N GLN A 757 -0.16 -3.77 25.79
CA GLN A 757 -0.75 -3.20 24.59
C GLN A 757 -2.27 -3.38 24.59
N GLN A 758 -3.01 -2.28 24.43
CA GLN A 758 -4.47 -2.29 24.38
C GLN A 758 -5.01 -2.67 23.00
N ASP A 759 -4.35 -2.22 21.90
CA ASP A 759 -4.79 -2.48 20.54
C ASP A 759 -3.78 -3.39 19.80
N PRO A 760 -4.18 -4.61 19.39
CA PRO A 760 -3.32 -5.54 18.65
C PRO A 760 -2.72 -4.99 17.37
N LEU A 761 -3.36 -4.00 16.72
CA LEU A 761 -2.84 -3.35 15.51
C LEU A 761 -1.55 -2.56 15.76
N LEU A 762 -1.23 -2.25 17.02
CA LEU A 762 -0.02 -1.52 17.40
C LEU A 762 1.14 -2.43 17.82
N PHE A 763 0.99 -3.74 17.84
CA PHE A 763 2.12 -4.65 18.09
C PHE A 763 3.21 -4.41 17.04
N SER A 764 4.40 -4.07 17.51
CA SER A 764 5.55 -3.75 16.67
C SER A 764 6.84 -4.35 17.20
N CYS A 765 7.59 -5.01 16.35
CA CYS A 765 8.96 -5.46 16.62
C CYS A 765 9.98 -4.30 16.52
N ALA A 766 9.69 -3.29 15.71
CA ALA A 766 10.62 -2.21 15.36
C ALA A 766 10.71 -1.12 16.43
N GLY A 767 9.66 -0.89 17.22
CA GLY A 767 9.63 0.17 18.25
C GLY A 767 10.76 0.02 19.27
N SER A 768 11.37 1.14 19.68
CA SER A 768 12.41 1.20 20.72
C SER A 768 12.37 2.52 21.48
N SER A 769 12.68 2.47 22.77
CA SER A 769 12.79 3.66 23.63
C SER A 769 13.80 3.40 24.74
N ALA A 770 14.57 4.42 25.09
CA ALA A 770 15.54 4.34 26.20
C ALA A 770 14.88 4.16 27.58
N LYS A 771 13.55 4.35 27.67
CA LYS A 771 12.80 4.22 28.93
C LYS A 771 12.26 2.81 29.21
N TYR A 772 12.32 1.92 28.21
CA TYR A 772 11.65 0.64 28.28
C TYR A 772 12.57 -0.52 27.88
N GLN A 773 12.42 -1.62 28.60
CA GLN A 773 12.85 -2.96 28.20
C GLN A 773 11.63 -3.69 27.64
N ARG A 774 11.71 -4.14 26.39
CA ARG A 774 10.57 -4.73 25.70
C ARG A 774 10.53 -6.24 25.87
N LEU A 775 9.30 -6.80 25.99
CA LEU A 775 9.08 -8.22 25.85
C LEU A 775 9.05 -8.57 24.37
N CYS A 776 9.91 -9.47 23.94
CA CYS A 776 10.13 -9.77 22.54
C CYS A 776 9.74 -11.21 22.19
N PRO A 777 8.69 -11.41 21.35
CA PRO A 777 8.31 -12.73 20.87
C PRO A 777 9.21 -13.13 19.70
N CYS A 778 10.29 -13.81 20.00
CA CYS A 778 11.21 -14.28 18.96
C CYS A 778 10.83 -15.70 18.50
N ARG A 779 11.23 -16.07 17.29
CA ARG A 779 11.11 -17.42 16.73
C ARG A 779 12.36 -17.82 15.96
N ASP A 780 12.54 -19.10 15.77
CA ASP A 780 13.51 -19.62 14.82
C ASP A 780 13.11 -19.32 13.36
N TYR A 781 14.00 -19.66 12.45
CA TYR A 781 13.72 -19.60 11.01
C TYR A 781 14.40 -20.74 10.27
N ARG A 782 13.90 -21.06 9.09
CA ARG A 782 14.50 -22.07 8.21
C ARG A 782 15.76 -21.50 7.59
N ASN A 783 16.78 -22.35 7.48
CA ASN A 783 18.00 -21.91 6.79
C ASN A 783 17.70 -21.43 5.37
N GLY A 784 18.10 -20.20 5.03
CA GLY A 784 17.81 -19.55 3.76
C GLY A 784 16.36 -19.10 3.58
N GLN A 785 15.53 -19.05 4.66
CA GLN A 785 14.14 -18.61 4.60
C GLN A 785 13.74 -17.88 5.88
N VAL A 786 14.16 -16.61 6.01
CA VAL A 786 13.94 -15.80 7.23
C VAL A 786 12.46 -15.58 7.55
N ALA A 787 11.60 -15.60 6.53
CA ALA A 787 10.16 -15.38 6.69
C ALA A 787 9.42 -16.56 7.34
N LEU A 788 9.98 -17.76 7.34
CA LEU A 788 9.30 -18.96 7.81
C LEU A 788 10.05 -19.59 9.00
N CYS A 789 9.33 -19.96 10.07
CA CYS A 789 9.87 -20.79 11.13
C CYS A 789 10.14 -22.21 10.61
N ARG A 790 10.83 -23.07 11.40
CA ARG A 790 11.15 -24.44 11.00
C ARG A 790 9.92 -25.24 10.63
N ASP A 791 8.86 -25.10 11.42
CA ASP A 791 7.61 -25.84 11.31
C ASP A 791 6.47 -25.02 10.66
N CYS A 792 6.81 -23.97 9.90
CA CYS A 792 5.84 -23.07 9.28
C CYS A 792 5.28 -23.56 7.93
N LEU A 793 5.79 -24.66 7.36
CA LEU A 793 5.32 -25.26 6.11
C LEU A 793 4.57 -26.56 6.39
#